data_b0436067b4d13e24369a9309da12cb10
#
_entry.id   b0436067b4d13e24369a9309da12cb10
#
_cell.length_a   1.000
_cell.length_b   1.000
_cell.length_c   1.000
_cell.angle_alpha   90.00
_cell.angle_beta   90.00
_cell.angle_gamma   90.00
#
_symmetry.space_group_name_H-M   'P 1'
#
loop_
_entity.id
_entity.type
_entity.pdbx_description
1 polymer ?
#
loop_
_entity_poly.entity_id
_entity_poly.type
_entity_poly.pdbx_seq_one_letter_code
_entity_poly.pdbx_strand_id
1 'polypeptide(L)'
;MLCTRCGKRPAVVFVSNNNSKDAPTAGYCLTCAKELGIKPVEDLISKMGISDEDLENVQDQMNTLMNSMGDGDMSQLMEQLGADNLAEQMGDFSKDGDGSEDDDFSHGAPAFPAFFNSMFGGQNNNATNQDNNKKGKKEKKEKNRKHINLYCEDLTRKAREGKIDRIVGRDSEIERVIQILSRRTKNNPCLIGEPGVGKTAIAEGLALRIAAGNVPQRLKNKEIQLLDLTSLVAGTQFRGQFESRIKGLVSEIKENGNIILFIDEVHSLVGTGDNEGTMNAANILKPALSRGEVQVIGATTFNEYRKYIEKDSALERRFQPVKVGEPTIAQSIDIIAGVKGYYEAHHRVIVDDDIVRKTVVLSERYITDRFLPDKAIDLLDESCACAALRNKSMERHDKLEDERQKLLIRKDALTNADEVNYEQLAEVNTSLARIDSDLKEIDPETLVSKVTEEDIAKVIELWTGIPASRIKENELSKLADLENELKKKIIGQDEAVKALASAIRRSRVQISPRRRSASFIFVGPTGVGKTELVKVLSKELFDTPETLIRLDMSEFMEKHSVSKIIGSPPGYVGYDEAGQVTEKVRRRPYSVLLFDEIEKAHPDVLNILLQILDEGRVTDAHGRTVNFENTVIIMTSNAGSASKDSALGFGKTEEDASKEKVMKALSEFLRPEFIARVDEVIVFNSLKKDDFVKIADLMLSEYVPTLEEKHIKFTFDEKVCQLLAEKSCNGASGARDLRNTIRREVEEKIANAMIEAGAGGVTAMHLTAENGEPVLQSI
;
A
#
# COMPACT_ATOMS: atom_id res chain seq x y z
N MET A 1 -43.32 39.22 8.21
CA MET A 1 -44.06 39.14 9.49
C MET A 1 -43.34 39.98 10.54
N LEU A 2 -44.09 40.81 11.28
CA LEU A 2 -43.52 41.56 12.39
C LEU A 2 -43.51 40.69 13.66
N CYS A 3 -42.57 40.97 14.57
CA CYS A 3 -42.42 40.26 15.84
C CYS A 3 -43.71 40.24 16.63
N THR A 4 -44.18 39.08 17.06
CA THR A 4 -45.43 38.87 17.77
C THR A 4 -45.45 39.52 19.15
N ARG A 5 -44.28 39.83 19.75
CA ARG A 5 -44.17 40.45 21.08
C ARG A 5 -44.05 41.96 21.03
N CYS A 6 -43.18 42.52 20.18
CA CYS A 6 -42.99 43.98 20.17
C CYS A 6 -43.74 44.69 19.02
N GLY A 7 -44.21 43.98 17.99
CA GLY A 7 -44.97 44.53 16.87
C GLY A 7 -44.22 45.56 16.00
N LYS A 8 -42.96 45.87 16.35
CA LYS A 8 -42.18 46.97 15.72
C LYS A 8 -41.03 46.46 14.80
N ARG A 9 -40.54 45.25 15.05
CA ARG A 9 -39.33 44.72 14.41
C ARG A 9 -39.67 43.46 13.62
N PRO A 10 -38.96 43.10 12.55
CA PRO A 10 -39.21 41.88 11.80
C PRO A 10 -38.91 40.63 12.63
N ALA A 11 -39.72 39.60 12.46
CA ALA A 11 -39.55 38.31 13.10
C ALA A 11 -38.43 37.51 12.39
N VAL A 12 -37.45 37.03 13.14
CA VAL A 12 -36.30 36.28 12.66
C VAL A 12 -36.26 34.86 13.27
N VAL A 13 -36.85 34.68 14.45
CA VAL A 13 -36.91 33.40 15.16
C VAL A 13 -38.37 32.95 15.21
N PHE A 14 -38.67 31.79 14.69
CA PHE A 14 -40.01 31.21 14.66
C PHE A 14 -40.06 30.00 15.60
N VAL A 15 -41.01 30.03 16.55
CA VAL A 15 -41.20 28.96 17.54
C VAL A 15 -42.59 28.35 17.32
N SER A 16 -42.64 27.06 17.02
CA SER A 16 -43.87 26.28 16.96
C SER A 16 -44.10 25.54 18.28
N ASN A 17 -45.32 25.59 18.81
CA ASN A 17 -45.70 24.91 20.04
C ASN A 17 -46.23 23.51 19.69
N ASN A 18 -45.55 22.46 20.11
CA ASN A 18 -45.72 21.05 19.67
C ASN A 18 -46.99 20.36 20.19
N ASN A 19 -48.02 21.10 20.72
CA ASN A 19 -49.20 20.48 21.35
C ASN A 19 -50.51 20.50 20.51
N SER A 20 -50.53 21.03 19.29
CA SER A 20 -51.67 20.90 18.38
C SER A 20 -51.28 21.20 16.92
N LYS A 21 -51.79 20.40 15.97
CA LYS A 21 -51.50 20.50 14.53
C LYS A 21 -51.94 21.81 13.83
N ASP A 22 -52.60 22.73 14.51
CA ASP A 22 -53.16 23.99 13.99
C ASP A 22 -52.77 25.23 14.82
N ALA A 23 -51.64 25.20 15.57
CA ALA A 23 -51.23 26.37 16.32
C ALA A 23 -50.41 27.35 15.47
N PRO A 24 -50.71 28.64 15.43
CA PRO A 24 -49.94 29.61 14.63
C PRO A 24 -48.52 29.73 15.16
N THR A 25 -47.57 29.63 14.25
CA THR A 25 -46.13 29.80 14.54
C THR A 25 -45.86 31.22 15.01
N ALA A 26 -45.39 31.40 16.25
CA ALA A 26 -45.07 32.72 16.78
C ALA A 26 -43.68 33.15 16.33
N GLY A 27 -43.58 34.29 15.64
CA GLY A 27 -42.30 34.86 15.17
C GLY A 27 -41.78 35.95 16.11
N TYR A 28 -40.53 35.86 16.55
CA TYR A 28 -39.87 36.83 17.43
C TYR A 28 -38.65 37.50 16.77
N CYS A 29 -38.40 38.78 17.07
CA CYS A 29 -37.14 39.43 16.74
C CYS A 29 -36.01 38.94 17.67
N LEU A 30 -34.76 39.09 17.31
CA LEU A 30 -33.59 38.57 18.06
C LEU A 30 -33.57 39.09 19.51
N THR A 31 -33.86 40.38 19.76
CA THR A 31 -33.88 40.94 21.09
C THR A 31 -35.02 40.32 21.93
N CYS A 32 -36.25 40.22 21.40
CA CYS A 32 -37.36 39.59 22.10
C CYS A 32 -37.18 38.09 22.30
N ALA A 33 -36.48 37.40 21.41
CA ALA A 33 -36.14 35.98 21.54
C ALA A 33 -35.12 35.75 22.67
N LYS A 34 -34.13 36.66 22.82
CA LYS A 34 -33.18 36.67 23.94
C LYS A 34 -33.88 36.92 25.27
N GLU A 35 -34.72 37.93 25.34
CA GLU A 35 -35.52 38.26 26.56
C GLU A 35 -36.51 37.15 26.94
N LEU A 36 -36.91 36.29 26.04
CA LEU A 36 -37.76 35.12 26.28
C LEU A 36 -36.97 33.88 26.71
N GLY A 37 -35.65 33.97 26.80
CA GLY A 37 -34.78 32.86 27.24
C GLY A 37 -34.78 31.66 26.30
N ILE A 38 -34.87 31.89 24.98
CA ILE A 38 -34.84 30.81 24.00
C ILE A 38 -33.39 30.30 23.89
N LYS A 39 -33.06 29.18 24.59
CA LYS A 39 -31.70 28.63 24.74
C LYS A 39 -30.85 28.59 23.46
N PRO A 40 -31.34 28.12 22.29
CA PRO A 40 -30.54 28.12 21.07
C PRO A 40 -30.08 29.51 20.60
N VAL A 41 -30.86 30.57 20.92
CA VAL A 41 -30.54 31.96 20.56
C VAL A 41 -29.54 32.57 21.54
N GLU A 42 -29.68 32.28 22.83
CA GLU A 42 -28.72 32.71 23.87
C GLU A 42 -27.34 32.07 23.64
N ASP A 43 -27.29 30.76 23.36
CA ASP A 43 -26.05 30.05 23.08
C ASP A 43 -25.34 30.58 21.81
N LEU A 44 -26.10 31.00 20.81
CA LEU A 44 -25.59 31.57 19.60
C LEU A 44 -25.00 32.96 19.79
N ILE A 45 -25.68 33.80 20.54
CA ILE A 45 -25.27 35.19 20.88
C ILE A 45 -24.02 35.16 21.77
N SER A 46 -23.97 34.25 22.76
CA SER A 46 -22.81 34.10 23.66
C SER A 46 -21.57 33.54 22.94
N LYS A 47 -21.73 32.56 22.02
CA LYS A 47 -20.64 32.04 21.20
C LYS A 47 -20.07 33.06 20.21
N MET A 48 -20.88 34.03 19.77
CA MET A 48 -20.46 35.08 18.85
C MET A 48 -19.89 36.32 19.55
N GLY A 49 -19.99 36.45 20.85
CA GLY A 49 -19.48 37.59 21.63
C GLY A 49 -20.13 38.94 21.29
N ILE A 50 -21.38 38.92 20.83
CA ILE A 50 -22.11 40.12 20.38
C ILE A 50 -22.70 40.86 21.58
N SER A 51 -22.37 42.16 21.73
CA SER A 51 -22.93 43.00 22.78
C SER A 51 -24.40 43.39 22.52
N ASP A 52 -25.14 43.81 23.55
CA ASP A 52 -26.52 44.20 23.40
C ASP A 52 -26.69 45.45 22.50
N GLU A 53 -25.71 46.37 22.48
CA GLU A 53 -25.66 47.54 21.58
C GLU A 53 -25.42 47.11 20.10
N ASP A 54 -24.64 46.10 19.86
CA ASP A 54 -24.41 45.57 18.51
C ASP A 54 -25.68 44.85 17.98
N LEU A 55 -26.45 44.19 18.82
CA LEU A 55 -27.70 43.53 18.47
C LEU A 55 -28.78 44.54 18.06
N GLU A 56 -28.85 45.70 18.72
CA GLU A 56 -29.75 46.80 18.35
C GLU A 56 -29.35 47.44 17.04
N ASN A 57 -28.06 47.70 16.82
CA ASN A 57 -27.53 48.26 15.57
C ASN A 57 -27.81 47.35 14.36
N VAL A 58 -27.66 46.04 14.51
CA VAL A 58 -27.99 45.06 13.48
C VAL A 58 -29.46 45.08 13.12
N GLN A 59 -30.30 45.14 14.11
CA GLN A 59 -31.75 45.18 13.92
C GLN A 59 -32.25 46.46 13.27
N ASP A 60 -31.62 47.59 13.55
CA ASP A 60 -31.96 48.88 12.92
C ASP A 60 -31.47 48.95 11.47
N GLN A 61 -30.32 48.35 11.16
CA GLN A 61 -29.87 48.21 9.78
C GLN A 61 -30.81 47.31 8.96
N MET A 62 -31.31 46.23 9.57
CA MET A 62 -32.25 45.30 8.93
C MET A 62 -33.62 45.97 8.71
N ASN A 63 -34.08 46.81 9.63
CA ASN A 63 -35.27 47.64 9.46
C ASN A 63 -35.11 48.67 8.32
N THR A 64 -33.94 49.30 8.22
CA THR A 64 -33.66 50.29 7.19
C THR A 64 -33.61 49.64 5.81
N LEU A 65 -33.06 48.43 5.70
CA LEU A 65 -33.02 47.64 4.46
C LEU A 65 -34.43 47.21 4.02
N MET A 66 -35.26 46.73 4.95
CA MET A 66 -36.65 46.33 4.66
C MET A 66 -37.52 47.53 4.27
N ASN A 67 -37.28 48.72 4.82
CA ASN A 67 -38.04 49.95 4.48
C ASN A 67 -37.57 50.58 3.16
N SER A 68 -36.36 50.26 2.69
CA SER A 68 -35.84 50.72 1.40
C SER A 68 -36.20 49.81 0.22
N MET A 69 -36.67 48.60 0.45
CA MET A 69 -37.17 47.66 -0.53
C MET A 69 -38.69 47.66 -0.57
N GLY A 70 -39.28 48.06 -1.67
CA GLY A 70 -40.73 48.04 -1.88
C GLY A 70 -41.28 46.61 -1.96
N ASP A 71 -42.60 46.45 -1.73
CA ASP A 71 -43.33 45.18 -1.61
C ASP A 71 -43.19 44.15 -2.79
N GLY A 72 -42.50 44.52 -3.86
CA GLY A 72 -42.36 43.66 -5.08
C GLY A 72 -41.10 42.82 -5.15
N ASP A 73 -40.02 43.18 -4.42
CA ASP A 73 -38.70 42.52 -4.57
C ASP A 73 -38.43 41.39 -3.58
N MET A 74 -39.28 41.24 -2.57
CA MET A 74 -39.11 40.27 -1.48
C MET A 74 -39.32 38.82 -1.93
N SER A 75 -40.24 38.58 -2.86
CA SER A 75 -40.50 37.22 -3.38
C SER A 75 -39.34 36.72 -4.24
N GLN A 76 -38.70 37.61 -5.05
CA GLN A 76 -37.53 37.24 -5.86
C GLN A 76 -36.26 37.00 -5.00
N LEU A 77 -36.12 37.72 -3.88
CA LEU A 77 -35.01 37.50 -2.93
C LEU A 77 -35.17 36.19 -2.15
N MET A 78 -36.42 35.84 -1.78
CA MET A 78 -36.74 34.56 -1.13
C MET A 78 -36.54 33.39 -2.08
N GLU A 79 -36.85 33.52 -3.35
CA GLU A 79 -36.63 32.51 -4.40
C GLU A 79 -35.12 32.34 -4.72
N GLN A 80 -34.33 33.43 -4.72
CA GLN A 80 -32.89 33.37 -4.84
C GLN A 80 -32.15 32.79 -3.63
N LEU A 81 -32.75 32.89 -2.44
CA LEU A 81 -32.23 32.37 -1.17
C LEU A 81 -32.63 30.90 -0.91
N GLY A 82 -33.47 30.29 -1.81
CA GLY A 82 -33.84 28.88 -1.70
C GLY A 82 -34.77 28.59 -0.49
N ALA A 83 -35.55 29.55 -0.03
CA ALA A 83 -36.39 29.40 1.16
C ALA A 83 -37.57 28.40 0.96
N ASP A 84 -37.99 28.15 -0.27
CA ASP A 84 -39.05 27.20 -0.58
C ASP A 84 -38.58 25.71 -0.39
N ASN A 85 -37.29 25.44 -0.50
CA ASN A 85 -36.74 24.10 -0.19
C ASN A 85 -36.50 23.86 1.31
N LEU A 86 -36.50 24.92 2.14
CA LEU A 86 -36.32 24.78 3.60
C LEU A 86 -37.63 24.35 4.29
N ALA A 87 -38.76 24.70 3.74
CA ALA A 87 -40.06 24.32 4.29
C ALA A 87 -40.43 22.85 4.02
N GLU A 88 -39.99 22.28 2.89
CA GLU A 88 -40.21 20.86 2.57
C GLU A 88 -39.23 19.94 3.32
N GLN A 89 -38.00 20.39 3.62
CA GLN A 89 -37.06 19.60 4.43
C GLN A 89 -37.34 19.58 5.93
N MET A 90 -38.13 20.50 6.46
CA MET A 90 -38.58 20.49 7.85
C MET A 90 -39.82 19.60 8.09
N GLY A 91 -40.45 19.08 7.02
CA GLY A 91 -41.69 18.26 7.11
C GLY A 91 -41.43 16.76 7.34
N ASP A 92 -40.23 16.24 7.18
CA ASP A 92 -39.97 14.79 7.16
C ASP A 92 -39.24 14.23 8.41
N PHE A 93 -39.10 15.00 9.46
CA PHE A 93 -38.48 14.59 10.74
C PHE A 93 -39.48 14.19 11.85
N SER A 94 -40.60 13.60 11.48
CA SER A 94 -41.52 13.03 12.46
C SER A 94 -42.06 11.68 12.05
N LYS A 95 -41.18 10.66 12.02
CA LYS A 95 -41.59 9.25 12.24
C LYS A 95 -40.34 8.42 12.55
N ASP A 96 -40.41 7.89 13.71
CA ASP A 96 -39.89 6.70 14.35
C ASP A 96 -38.99 7.00 15.57
N GLY A 97 -39.65 6.87 16.73
CA GLY A 97 -39.02 6.78 18.00
C GLY A 97 -38.77 5.33 18.37
N ASP A 98 -37.61 5.01 18.85
CA ASP A 98 -37.52 4.23 20.10
C ASP A 98 -36.08 4.38 20.67
N GLY A 99 -36.01 4.41 22.02
CA GLY A 99 -34.95 4.94 22.80
C GLY A 99 -33.63 4.19 22.82
N SER A 100 -32.61 4.97 23.04
CA SER A 100 -31.59 4.75 24.10
C SER A 100 -30.60 5.93 24.08
N GLU A 101 -30.29 6.40 25.28
CA GLU A 101 -29.31 7.42 25.59
C GLU A 101 -27.92 7.01 25.11
N ASP A 102 -27.27 7.90 24.38
CA ASP A 102 -25.88 8.32 24.62
C ASP A 102 -25.40 9.28 23.51
N ASP A 103 -24.62 10.27 23.96
CA ASP A 103 -24.08 11.41 23.25
C ASP A 103 -23.40 11.11 21.90
N ASP A 104 -23.84 11.82 20.84
CA ASP A 104 -22.90 12.37 19.84
C ASP A 104 -23.60 13.43 18.96
N PHE A 105 -23.44 14.71 19.28
CA PHE A 105 -23.93 15.85 18.49
C PHE A 105 -22.84 16.30 17.49
N SER A 106 -22.79 15.70 16.33
CA SER A 106 -22.12 16.28 15.18
C SER A 106 -22.85 15.93 13.89
N HIS A 107 -23.82 16.78 13.48
CA HIS A 107 -24.16 17.04 12.07
C HIS A 107 -25.40 17.95 12.01
N GLY A 108 -25.22 19.12 11.36
CA GLY A 108 -26.31 20.00 11.00
C GLY A 108 -26.16 21.43 11.49
N ALA A 109 -25.07 22.13 11.09
CA ALA A 109 -25.00 23.57 11.28
C ALA A 109 -25.90 24.26 10.22
N PRO A 110 -26.87 25.07 10.59
CA PRO A 110 -27.70 25.83 9.66
C PRO A 110 -26.87 26.94 8.98
N ALA A 111 -27.24 27.27 7.74
CA ALA A 111 -26.60 28.21 6.83
C ALA A 111 -26.53 29.70 7.30
N PHE A 112 -26.67 29.95 8.56
CA PHE A 112 -26.66 31.29 9.19
C PHE A 112 -25.28 31.96 9.31
N PRO A 113 -24.13 31.24 9.48
CA PRO A 113 -22.82 31.90 9.63
C PRO A 113 -22.34 32.62 8.39
N ALA A 114 -22.71 32.16 7.19
CA ALA A 114 -22.24 32.77 5.94
C ALA A 114 -22.89 34.12 5.61
N PHE A 115 -24.17 34.28 6.00
CA PHE A 115 -24.92 35.53 5.82
C PHE A 115 -24.42 36.62 6.78
N PHE A 116 -24.09 36.25 8.00
CA PHE A 116 -23.61 37.19 9.03
C PHE A 116 -22.17 37.69 8.71
N ASN A 117 -21.29 36.82 8.23
CA ASN A 117 -19.94 37.21 7.89
C ASN A 117 -19.88 38.13 6.63
N SER A 118 -20.87 38.05 5.74
CA SER A 118 -21.01 38.94 4.60
C SER A 118 -21.51 40.33 5.01
N MET A 119 -22.23 40.43 6.11
CA MET A 119 -22.84 41.70 6.56
C MET A 119 -21.96 42.48 7.52
N PHE A 120 -21.03 41.83 8.26
CA PHE A 120 -20.17 42.46 9.27
C PHE A 120 -18.70 42.68 8.84
N GLY A 121 -18.30 42.25 7.66
CA GLY A 121 -16.92 42.37 7.15
C GLY A 121 -16.57 43.68 6.46
N GLY A 122 -17.29 44.77 6.67
CA GLY A 122 -17.01 46.01 5.97
C GLY A 122 -17.39 47.26 6.73
N GLN A 123 -16.50 47.77 7.56
CA GLN A 123 -16.18 49.21 7.65
C GLN A 123 -15.35 49.53 8.89
N ASN A 124 -14.08 49.79 8.69
CA ASN A 124 -13.39 50.87 9.40
C ASN A 124 -12.14 51.22 8.61
N ASN A 125 -12.18 52.32 7.88
CA ASN A 125 -10.99 53.13 7.60
C ASN A 125 -11.40 54.44 6.93
N ASN A 126 -11.50 55.48 7.70
CA ASN A 126 -11.25 56.84 7.24
C ASN A 126 -10.14 57.40 8.12
N ALA A 127 -8.97 57.59 7.58
CA ALA A 127 -8.14 58.83 7.61
C ALA A 127 -6.69 58.52 7.24
N THR A 128 -6.29 59.30 6.34
CA THR A 128 -4.99 59.94 6.01
C THR A 128 -4.21 59.40 4.81
N ASN A 129 -4.09 60.35 3.90
CA ASN A 129 -3.50 60.36 2.63
C ASN A 129 -1.97 60.19 2.56
N GLN A 130 -1.55 59.76 1.35
CA GLN A 130 -0.26 59.99 0.71
C GLN A 130 0.90 59.14 1.16
N ASP A 131 1.09 58.09 0.46
CA ASP A 131 2.31 57.50 -0.09
C ASP A 131 2.19 55.95 -0.23
N ASN A 132 1.37 55.44 -1.15
CA ASN A 132 1.36 54.00 -1.39
C ASN A 132 0.79 53.56 -2.74
N ASN A 133 1.33 54.10 -3.84
CA ASN A 133 0.96 53.62 -5.19
C ASN A 133 1.60 52.25 -5.54
N LYS A 134 2.44 51.67 -4.64
CA LYS A 134 3.04 50.36 -4.82
C LYS A 134 2.37 49.26 -3.97
N LYS A 135 1.79 49.57 -2.81
CA LYS A 135 1.06 48.57 -1.96
C LYS A 135 -0.35 48.27 -2.48
N GLY A 136 -1.09 49.22 -3.00
CA GLY A 136 -2.43 49.00 -3.52
C GLY A 136 -2.51 48.07 -4.73
N LYS A 137 -1.40 47.91 -5.50
CA LYS A 137 -1.31 46.92 -6.59
C LYS A 137 -1.05 45.49 -6.09
N LYS A 138 -0.37 45.33 -4.95
CA LYS A 138 -0.17 44.01 -4.32
C LYS A 138 -1.43 43.50 -3.62
N GLU A 139 -2.11 44.36 -2.86
CA GLU A 139 -3.37 43.98 -2.20
C GLU A 139 -4.52 43.71 -3.17
N LYS A 140 -4.62 44.46 -4.29
CA LYS A 140 -5.57 44.14 -5.37
C LYS A 140 -5.23 42.82 -6.08
N LYS A 141 -3.94 42.43 -6.21
CA LYS A 141 -3.54 41.15 -6.78
C LYS A 141 -3.87 39.98 -5.84
N GLU A 142 -3.74 40.14 -4.51
CA GLU A 142 -4.08 39.10 -3.55
C GLU A 142 -5.60 38.91 -3.44
N LYS A 143 -6.39 39.98 -3.53
CA LYS A 143 -7.87 39.88 -3.54
C LYS A 143 -8.43 39.14 -4.77
N ASN A 144 -7.72 39.11 -5.90
CA ASN A 144 -8.16 38.42 -7.12
C ASN A 144 -7.63 36.97 -7.27
N ARG A 145 -7.08 36.33 -6.20
CA ARG A 145 -6.57 34.95 -6.19
C ARG A 145 -7.35 34.01 -5.26
N LYS A 146 -8.65 34.26 -5.09
CA LYS A 146 -9.49 33.53 -4.14
C LYS A 146 -9.53 32.02 -4.45
N HIS A 147 -9.78 31.64 -5.68
CA HIS A 147 -9.85 30.24 -6.11
C HIS A 147 -8.48 29.57 -6.12
N ILE A 148 -7.43 30.28 -6.58
CA ILE A 148 -6.07 29.77 -6.58
C ILE A 148 -5.61 29.44 -5.15
N ASN A 149 -5.81 30.37 -4.20
CA ASN A 149 -5.40 30.16 -2.80
C ASN A 149 -6.21 29.09 -2.08
N LEU A 150 -7.45 28.79 -2.53
CA LEU A 150 -8.28 27.73 -1.94
C LEU A 150 -7.99 26.33 -2.49
N TYR A 151 -7.65 26.24 -3.77
CA TYR A 151 -7.56 24.96 -4.48
C TYR A 151 -6.18 24.64 -5.04
N CYS A 152 -5.21 25.54 -4.89
CA CYS A 152 -3.85 25.32 -5.40
C CYS A 152 -2.80 25.60 -4.34
N GLU A 153 -1.73 24.85 -4.39
CA GLU A 153 -0.54 25.02 -3.58
C GLU A 153 0.58 25.64 -4.41
N ASP A 154 1.21 26.73 -3.91
CA ASP A 154 2.28 27.44 -4.62
C ASP A 154 3.64 26.77 -4.39
N LEU A 155 4.06 25.92 -5.33
CA LEU A 155 5.37 25.25 -5.31
C LEU A 155 6.53 26.25 -5.43
N THR A 156 6.37 27.33 -6.22
CA THR A 156 7.44 28.33 -6.39
C THR A 156 7.66 29.13 -5.10
N ARG A 157 6.61 29.40 -4.32
CA ARG A 157 6.71 30.02 -3.01
C ARG A 157 7.40 29.07 -2.03
N LYS A 158 6.98 27.81 -1.96
CA LYS A 158 7.65 26.78 -1.14
C LYS A 158 9.13 26.66 -1.46
N ALA A 159 9.50 26.67 -2.75
CA ALA A 159 10.89 26.66 -3.18
C ALA A 159 11.68 27.86 -2.66
N ARG A 160 11.10 29.07 -2.68
CA ARG A 160 11.72 30.27 -2.13
C ARG A 160 11.87 30.28 -0.60
N GLU A 161 10.92 29.60 0.07
CA GLU A 161 10.93 29.43 1.53
C GLU A 161 11.86 28.28 1.98
N GLY A 162 12.49 27.55 1.05
CA GLY A 162 13.35 26.42 1.35
C GLY A 162 12.61 25.18 1.88
N LYS A 163 11.31 25.05 1.56
CA LYS A 163 10.42 23.95 2.01
C LYS A 163 10.32 22.82 0.98
N ILE A 164 11.05 22.89 -0.11
CA ILE A 164 11.15 21.83 -1.11
C ILE A 164 12.53 21.20 -1.01
N ASP A 165 12.56 19.90 -0.98
CA ASP A 165 13.79 19.11 -0.92
C ASP A 165 14.59 19.24 -2.22
N ARG A 166 15.91 19.00 -2.10
CA ARG A 166 16.80 19.05 -3.25
C ARG A 166 16.46 17.90 -4.22
N ILE A 167 16.17 18.24 -5.47
CA ILE A 167 15.92 17.24 -6.51
C ILE A 167 17.23 16.84 -7.19
N VAL A 168 17.47 15.54 -7.31
CA VAL A 168 18.69 14.96 -7.89
C VAL A 168 18.31 14.03 -9.06
N GLY A 169 19.09 14.03 -10.12
CA GLY A 169 19.03 13.03 -11.20
C GLY A 169 17.88 13.18 -12.19
N ARG A 170 17.17 14.32 -12.23
CA ARG A 170 16.05 14.59 -13.18
C ARG A 170 16.32 15.80 -14.10
N ASP A 171 17.56 16.15 -14.29
CA ASP A 171 17.94 17.35 -15.06
C ASP A 171 17.48 17.30 -16.52
N SER A 172 17.59 16.14 -17.18
CA SER A 172 17.18 15.94 -18.59
C SER A 172 15.68 16.13 -18.78
N GLU A 173 14.86 15.58 -17.87
CA GLU A 173 13.41 15.70 -17.90
C GLU A 173 12.97 17.14 -17.60
N ILE A 174 13.57 17.81 -16.63
CA ILE A 174 13.32 19.22 -16.30
C ILE A 174 13.67 20.11 -17.50
N GLU A 175 14.82 19.89 -18.14
CA GLU A 175 15.20 20.63 -19.36
C GLU A 175 14.19 20.41 -20.49
N ARG A 176 13.73 19.18 -20.67
CA ARG A 176 12.71 18.87 -21.66
C ARG A 176 11.38 19.57 -21.37
N VAL A 177 10.96 19.61 -20.11
CA VAL A 177 9.77 20.38 -19.66
C VAL A 177 9.95 21.87 -19.97
N ILE A 178 11.10 22.45 -19.65
CA ILE A 178 11.44 23.87 -19.96
C ILE A 178 11.36 24.14 -21.47
N GLN A 179 11.91 23.25 -22.29
CA GLN A 179 11.84 23.37 -23.75
C GLN A 179 10.39 23.37 -24.25
N ILE A 180 9.54 22.46 -23.73
CA ILE A 180 8.14 22.38 -24.14
C ILE A 180 7.37 23.62 -23.70
N LEU A 181 7.50 24.05 -22.45
CA LEU A 181 6.85 25.28 -21.95
C LEU A 181 7.23 26.55 -22.73
N SER A 182 8.42 26.57 -23.32
CA SER A 182 8.92 27.70 -24.13
C SER A 182 8.39 27.69 -25.56
N ARG A 183 7.70 26.64 -26.01
CA ARG A 183 7.13 26.55 -27.38
C ARG A 183 5.97 27.52 -27.58
N ARG A 184 5.70 27.85 -28.83
CA ARG A 184 4.54 28.67 -29.21
C ARG A 184 3.23 27.90 -29.19
N THR A 185 3.27 26.61 -29.57
CA THR A 185 2.14 25.68 -29.62
C THR A 185 2.55 24.36 -29.02
N LYS A 186 1.60 23.55 -28.55
CA LYS A 186 1.86 22.29 -27.81
C LYS A 186 2.84 22.53 -26.65
N ASN A 187 2.55 23.57 -25.87
CA ASN A 187 3.38 24.03 -24.77
C ASN A 187 2.96 23.49 -23.39
N ASN A 188 2.16 22.43 -23.37
CA ASN A 188 1.77 21.73 -22.15
C ASN A 188 2.49 20.37 -22.07
N PRO A 189 3.52 20.22 -21.26
CA PRO A 189 4.17 18.91 -21.04
C PRO A 189 3.25 17.99 -20.24
N CYS A 190 3.25 16.71 -20.60
CA CYS A 190 2.61 15.65 -19.83
C CYS A 190 3.68 14.64 -19.42
N LEU A 191 3.96 14.54 -18.11
CA LEU A 191 4.90 13.61 -17.53
C LEU A 191 4.24 12.21 -17.48
N ILE A 192 4.82 11.25 -18.19
CA ILE A 192 4.27 9.91 -18.31
C ILE A 192 5.25 8.91 -17.74
N GLY A 193 4.85 8.17 -16.74
CA GLY A 193 5.68 7.17 -16.08
C GLY A 193 4.93 6.39 -15.03
N GLU A 194 5.50 5.31 -14.56
CA GLU A 194 4.89 4.48 -13.51
C GLU A 194 4.74 5.27 -12.19
N PRO A 195 3.86 4.82 -11.27
CA PRO A 195 3.75 5.41 -9.94
C PRO A 195 5.10 5.34 -9.21
N GLY A 196 5.44 6.37 -8.42
CA GLY A 196 6.67 6.35 -7.62
C GLY A 196 7.98 6.66 -8.35
N VAL A 197 7.96 6.90 -9.68
CA VAL A 197 9.20 7.25 -10.42
C VAL A 197 9.64 8.72 -10.24
N GLY A 198 8.92 9.53 -9.47
CA GLY A 198 9.28 10.93 -9.19
C GLY A 198 8.76 11.93 -10.21
N LYS A 199 7.55 11.76 -10.75
CA LYS A 199 6.92 12.74 -11.64
C LYS A 199 6.69 14.10 -10.98
N THR A 200 6.20 14.12 -9.75
CA THR A 200 5.96 15.33 -8.96
C THR A 200 7.26 16.06 -8.64
N ALA A 201 8.33 15.34 -8.37
CA ALA A 201 9.66 15.89 -8.14
C ALA A 201 10.19 16.72 -9.34
N ILE A 202 9.81 16.38 -10.58
CA ILE A 202 10.19 17.16 -11.76
C ILE A 202 9.53 18.55 -11.75
N ALA A 203 8.27 18.65 -11.31
CA ALA A 203 7.58 19.94 -11.16
C ALA A 203 8.18 20.78 -10.03
N GLU A 204 8.53 20.14 -8.91
CA GLU A 204 9.23 20.76 -7.78
C GLU A 204 10.63 21.23 -8.18
N GLY A 205 11.38 20.40 -8.93
CA GLY A 205 12.69 20.76 -9.47
C GLY A 205 12.63 21.94 -10.42
N LEU A 206 11.59 22.04 -11.23
CA LEU A 206 11.34 23.21 -12.06
C LEU A 206 11.04 24.44 -11.19
N ALA A 207 10.26 24.32 -10.13
CA ALA A 207 9.98 25.40 -9.19
C ALA A 207 11.25 25.89 -8.50
N LEU A 208 12.15 24.98 -8.08
CA LEU A 208 13.48 25.34 -7.54
C LEU A 208 14.32 26.10 -8.58
N ARG A 209 14.37 25.67 -9.84
CA ARG A 209 15.09 26.38 -10.90
C ARG A 209 14.50 27.76 -11.20
N ILE A 210 13.18 27.92 -11.14
CA ILE A 210 12.51 29.23 -11.28
C ILE A 210 12.87 30.14 -10.10
N ALA A 211 12.82 29.61 -8.87
CA ALA A 211 13.16 30.36 -7.66
C ALA A 211 14.62 30.83 -7.67
N ALA A 212 15.54 29.97 -8.13
CA ALA A 212 16.96 30.30 -8.30
C ALA A 212 17.27 31.19 -9.52
N GLY A 213 16.29 31.43 -10.43
CA GLY A 213 16.48 32.19 -11.64
C GLY A 213 17.19 31.44 -12.78
N ASN A 214 17.44 30.14 -12.64
CA ASN A 214 18.14 29.27 -13.59
C ASN A 214 17.21 28.73 -14.69
N VAL A 215 16.40 29.60 -15.28
CA VAL A 215 15.46 29.32 -16.36
C VAL A 215 15.49 30.42 -17.43
N PRO A 216 15.04 30.14 -18.66
CA PRO A 216 14.91 31.16 -19.71
C PRO A 216 14.07 32.35 -19.25
N GLN A 217 14.36 33.53 -19.80
CA GLN A 217 13.72 34.81 -19.42
C GLN A 217 12.19 34.74 -19.39
N ARG A 218 11.58 33.95 -20.29
CA ARG A 218 10.12 33.79 -20.37
C ARG A 218 9.52 33.08 -19.14
N LEU A 219 10.30 32.26 -18.41
CA LEU A 219 9.85 31.49 -17.26
C LEU A 219 10.24 32.12 -15.92
N LYS A 220 11.13 33.11 -15.88
CA LYS A 220 11.64 33.71 -14.63
C LYS A 220 10.55 34.26 -13.69
N ASN A 221 9.45 34.77 -14.29
CA ASN A 221 8.34 35.38 -13.54
C ASN A 221 7.13 34.46 -13.44
N LYS A 222 7.28 33.18 -13.82
CA LYS A 222 6.20 32.19 -13.71
C LYS A 222 6.13 31.61 -12.31
N GLU A 223 4.93 31.23 -11.92
CA GLU A 223 4.61 30.58 -10.67
C GLU A 223 4.00 29.21 -10.99
N ILE A 224 4.47 28.14 -10.32
CA ILE A 224 3.91 26.81 -10.47
C ILE A 224 2.93 26.59 -9.34
N GLN A 225 1.67 26.31 -9.69
CA GLN A 225 0.58 26.06 -8.78
C GLN A 225 0.14 24.59 -8.90
N LEU A 226 0.30 23.81 -7.86
CA LEU A 226 -0.19 22.43 -7.77
C LEU A 226 -1.69 22.45 -7.50
N LEU A 227 -2.49 21.87 -8.40
CA LEU A 227 -3.94 21.77 -8.23
C LEU A 227 -4.30 20.60 -7.32
N ASP A 228 -5.01 20.89 -6.23
CA ASP A 228 -5.65 19.88 -5.40
C ASP A 228 -7.05 19.57 -5.93
N LEU A 229 -7.17 18.47 -6.67
CA LEU A 229 -8.44 18.00 -7.22
C LEU A 229 -9.42 17.58 -6.14
N THR A 230 -8.92 17.06 -5.01
CA THR A 230 -9.75 16.60 -3.90
C THR A 230 -10.49 17.76 -3.23
N SER A 231 -9.76 18.84 -2.93
CA SER A 231 -10.35 20.09 -2.39
C SER A 231 -11.33 20.74 -3.35
N LEU A 232 -11.11 20.59 -4.65
CA LEU A 232 -11.97 21.18 -5.67
C LEU A 232 -13.33 20.45 -5.76
N VAL A 233 -13.35 19.13 -5.51
CA VAL A 233 -14.57 18.29 -5.49
C VAL A 233 -15.24 18.30 -4.13
N ALA A 234 -14.49 18.44 -3.04
CA ALA A 234 -15.03 18.36 -1.68
C ALA A 234 -16.18 19.36 -1.46
N GLY A 235 -17.28 18.87 -0.89
CA GLY A 235 -18.48 19.69 -0.58
C GLY A 235 -19.29 20.15 -1.80
N THR A 236 -19.06 19.60 -3.00
CA THR A 236 -19.91 19.86 -4.17
C THR A 236 -21.00 18.78 -4.26
N GLN A 237 -22.22 19.14 -3.91
CA GLN A 237 -23.39 18.27 -4.05
C GLN A 237 -23.96 18.29 -5.47
N PHE A 238 -23.76 19.38 -6.21
CA PHE A 238 -24.28 19.57 -7.56
C PHE A 238 -23.18 19.85 -8.56
N ARG A 239 -23.32 19.27 -9.77
CA ARG A 239 -22.42 19.46 -10.91
C ARG A 239 -22.10 20.94 -11.20
N GLY A 240 -23.09 21.82 -11.10
CA GLY A 240 -22.91 23.27 -11.38
C GLY A 240 -21.96 23.97 -10.41
N GLN A 241 -21.85 23.52 -9.17
CA GLN A 241 -20.93 24.10 -8.17
C GLN A 241 -19.46 23.78 -8.53
N PHE A 242 -19.18 22.55 -8.90
CA PHE A 242 -17.86 22.13 -9.39
C PHE A 242 -17.45 22.87 -10.66
N GLU A 243 -18.38 22.97 -11.64
CA GLU A 243 -18.13 23.72 -12.86
C GLU A 243 -17.84 25.21 -12.59
N SER A 244 -18.55 25.83 -11.66
CA SER A 244 -18.33 27.21 -11.25
C SER A 244 -16.96 27.41 -10.61
N ARG A 245 -16.50 26.48 -9.73
CA ARG A 245 -15.16 26.53 -9.11
C ARG A 245 -14.05 26.46 -10.16
N ILE A 246 -14.15 25.52 -11.11
CA ILE A 246 -13.16 25.39 -12.19
C ILE A 246 -13.17 26.63 -13.11
N LYS A 247 -14.36 27.15 -13.48
CA LYS A 247 -14.46 28.35 -14.28
C LYS A 247 -13.82 29.56 -13.57
N GLY A 248 -14.07 29.71 -12.27
CA GLY A 248 -13.44 30.75 -11.45
C GLY A 248 -11.92 30.61 -11.42
N LEU A 249 -11.39 29.40 -11.17
CA LEU A 249 -9.96 29.10 -11.19
C LEU A 249 -9.32 29.44 -12.54
N VAL A 250 -9.91 28.99 -13.65
CA VAL A 250 -9.42 29.27 -15.00
C VAL A 250 -9.43 30.78 -15.31
N SER A 251 -10.45 31.50 -14.85
CA SER A 251 -10.51 32.96 -15.03
C SER A 251 -9.39 33.67 -14.27
N GLU A 252 -9.15 33.30 -13.00
CA GLU A 252 -8.07 33.87 -12.20
C GLU A 252 -6.68 33.57 -12.80
N ILE A 253 -6.45 32.36 -13.34
CA ILE A 253 -5.20 31.99 -14.00
C ILE A 253 -4.96 32.84 -15.26
N LYS A 254 -6.02 33.06 -16.05
CA LYS A 254 -5.96 33.93 -17.24
C LYS A 254 -5.63 35.38 -16.90
N GLU A 255 -6.29 35.93 -15.89
CA GLU A 255 -6.09 37.31 -15.45
C GLU A 255 -4.67 37.57 -14.94
N ASN A 256 -4.11 36.59 -14.21
CA ASN A 256 -2.75 36.68 -13.69
C ASN A 256 -1.69 36.47 -14.78
N GLY A 257 -1.91 35.58 -15.76
CA GLY A 257 -1.05 35.33 -16.91
C GLY A 257 0.37 34.79 -16.64
N ASN A 258 0.77 34.69 -15.37
CA ASN A 258 2.10 34.20 -14.94
C ASN A 258 2.06 32.82 -14.30
N ILE A 259 0.92 32.16 -14.29
CA ILE A 259 0.70 30.87 -13.59
C ILE A 259 0.89 29.72 -14.57
N ILE A 260 1.58 28.66 -14.11
CA ILE A 260 1.65 27.34 -14.71
C ILE A 260 0.95 26.40 -13.73
N LEU A 261 -0.10 25.73 -14.18
CA LEU A 261 -0.84 24.79 -13.36
C LEU A 261 -0.19 23.42 -13.46
N PHE A 262 0.22 22.85 -12.34
CA PHE A 262 0.63 21.44 -12.26
C PHE A 262 -0.56 20.60 -11.79
N ILE A 263 -0.88 19.55 -12.54
CA ILE A 263 -2.00 18.66 -12.26
C ILE A 263 -1.43 17.25 -12.19
N ASP A 264 -1.37 16.73 -10.97
CA ASP A 264 -1.07 15.32 -10.79
C ASP A 264 -2.31 14.48 -11.11
N GLU A 265 -2.11 13.28 -11.63
CA GLU A 265 -3.18 12.42 -12.12
C GLU A 265 -4.13 13.15 -13.11
N VAL A 266 -3.57 13.82 -14.11
CA VAL A 266 -4.35 14.63 -15.07
C VAL A 266 -5.48 13.84 -15.75
N HIS A 267 -5.40 12.53 -15.78
CA HIS A 267 -6.46 11.64 -16.29
C HIS A 267 -7.76 11.74 -15.47
N SER A 268 -7.68 12.05 -14.18
CA SER A 268 -8.83 12.24 -13.30
C SER A 268 -9.74 13.40 -13.74
N LEU A 269 -9.19 14.38 -14.47
CA LEU A 269 -9.97 15.45 -15.06
C LEU A 269 -10.85 15.02 -16.22
N VAL A 270 -10.45 13.97 -16.96
CA VAL A 270 -11.15 13.50 -18.16
C VAL A 270 -12.38 12.69 -17.82
N GLY A 271 -12.50 12.24 -16.57
CA GLY A 271 -13.62 11.48 -16.03
C GLY A 271 -13.62 10.03 -16.51
N THR A 272 -13.93 9.11 -15.62
CA THR A 272 -14.31 7.73 -15.95
C THR A 272 -15.73 7.77 -16.55
N GLY A 273 -15.82 8.07 -17.83
CA GLY A 273 -17.04 8.54 -18.48
C GLY A 273 -17.98 7.45 -18.98
N ASP A 274 -18.32 6.41 -18.20
CA ASP A 274 -19.38 5.47 -18.58
C ASP A 274 -20.64 5.57 -17.69
N ASN A 275 -20.64 6.42 -16.67
CA ASN A 275 -21.85 6.69 -15.90
C ASN A 275 -22.40 8.09 -16.24
N GLU A 276 -23.64 8.15 -16.71
CA GLU A 276 -24.41 9.40 -16.90
C GLU A 276 -24.46 10.14 -15.56
N GLY A 277 -23.61 11.15 -15.40
CA GLY A 277 -23.54 11.99 -14.19
C GLY A 277 -22.13 12.35 -13.70
N THR A 278 -21.06 11.76 -14.25
CA THR A 278 -19.69 12.07 -13.84
C THR A 278 -19.24 13.46 -14.26
N MET A 279 -18.61 14.18 -13.33
CA MET A 279 -18.12 15.54 -13.50
C MET A 279 -16.91 15.55 -14.47
N ASN A 280 -17.10 16.10 -15.68
CA ASN A 280 -16.03 16.14 -16.67
C ASN A 280 -15.37 17.52 -16.70
N ALA A 281 -14.36 17.72 -15.84
CA ALA A 281 -13.58 18.95 -15.75
C ALA A 281 -12.82 19.28 -17.05
N ALA A 282 -12.47 18.25 -17.82
CA ALA A 282 -11.76 18.41 -19.09
C ALA A 282 -12.54 19.28 -20.07
N ASN A 283 -13.87 19.19 -20.12
CA ASN A 283 -14.68 19.97 -21.04
C ASN A 283 -14.61 21.49 -20.76
N ILE A 284 -14.32 21.89 -19.52
CA ILE A 284 -14.15 23.29 -19.14
C ILE A 284 -12.73 23.75 -19.43
N LEU A 285 -11.72 22.89 -19.20
CA LEU A 285 -10.31 23.20 -19.44
C LEU A 285 -9.94 23.14 -20.91
N LYS A 286 -10.55 22.25 -21.72
CA LYS A 286 -10.26 22.10 -23.16
C LYS A 286 -10.28 23.41 -23.96
N PRO A 287 -11.27 24.31 -23.82
CA PRO A 287 -11.27 25.59 -24.55
C PRO A 287 -10.08 26.48 -24.14
N ALA A 288 -9.75 26.54 -22.84
CA ALA A 288 -8.66 27.36 -22.33
C ALA A 288 -7.28 26.85 -22.79
N LEU A 289 -7.09 25.52 -22.75
CA LEU A 289 -5.90 24.82 -23.27
C LEU A 289 -5.79 25.00 -24.79
N SER A 290 -6.94 24.91 -25.49
CA SER A 290 -6.98 25.06 -26.95
C SER A 290 -6.55 26.45 -27.45
N ARG A 291 -6.91 27.50 -26.71
CA ARG A 291 -6.54 28.88 -27.03
C ARG A 291 -5.16 29.27 -26.50
N GLY A 292 -4.51 28.39 -25.70
CA GLY A 292 -3.22 28.71 -25.07
C GLY A 292 -3.33 29.76 -23.96
N GLU A 293 -4.51 29.90 -23.36
CA GLU A 293 -4.79 30.86 -22.30
C GLU A 293 -4.28 30.39 -20.94
N VAL A 294 -4.14 29.07 -20.78
CA VAL A 294 -3.61 28.41 -19.60
C VAL A 294 -2.48 27.48 -20.01
N GLN A 295 -1.37 27.47 -19.26
CA GLN A 295 -0.29 26.51 -19.38
C GLN A 295 -0.43 25.47 -18.29
N VAL A 296 -0.33 24.19 -18.67
CA VAL A 296 -0.50 23.06 -17.77
C VAL A 296 0.69 22.10 -17.89
N ILE A 297 1.18 21.62 -16.77
CA ILE A 297 2.05 20.44 -16.65
C ILE A 297 1.16 19.34 -16.12
N GLY A 298 0.92 18.28 -16.87
CA GLY A 298 0.18 17.11 -16.40
C GLY A 298 1.13 16.00 -15.98
N ALA A 299 0.72 15.17 -15.02
CA ALA A 299 1.39 13.92 -14.69
C ALA A 299 0.38 12.77 -14.73
N THR A 300 0.78 11.59 -15.25
CA THR A 300 -0.08 10.41 -15.37
C THR A 300 0.75 9.14 -15.61
N THR A 301 0.11 7.98 -15.62
CA THR A 301 0.74 6.71 -16.01
C THR A 301 0.64 6.45 -17.52
N PHE A 302 1.40 5.48 -18.04
CA PHE A 302 1.35 5.10 -19.45
C PHE A 302 -0.03 4.60 -19.88
N ASN A 303 -0.67 3.76 -19.04
CA ASN A 303 -1.98 3.16 -19.33
C ASN A 303 -3.08 4.22 -19.35
N GLU A 304 -3.08 5.13 -18.38
CA GLU A 304 -4.05 6.21 -18.26
C GLU A 304 -3.90 7.23 -19.37
N TYR A 305 -2.66 7.57 -19.75
CA TYR A 305 -2.39 8.45 -20.88
C TYR A 305 -3.03 7.91 -22.16
N ARG A 306 -2.82 6.62 -22.48
CA ARG A 306 -3.42 5.96 -23.64
C ARG A 306 -4.94 5.91 -23.56
N LYS A 307 -5.47 5.59 -22.39
CA LYS A 307 -6.92 5.39 -22.19
C LYS A 307 -7.70 6.70 -22.28
N TYR A 308 -7.16 7.79 -21.71
CA TYR A 308 -7.90 9.03 -21.50
C TYR A 308 -7.40 10.23 -22.33
N ILE A 309 -6.07 10.37 -22.56
CA ILE A 309 -5.52 11.52 -23.25
C ILE A 309 -5.37 11.27 -24.75
N GLU A 310 -4.79 10.15 -25.17
CA GLU A 310 -4.60 9.81 -26.60
C GLU A 310 -5.93 9.61 -27.33
N LYS A 311 -6.96 9.09 -26.66
CA LYS A 311 -8.29 8.91 -27.27
C LYS A 311 -9.02 10.23 -27.52
N ASP A 312 -8.67 11.28 -26.79
CA ASP A 312 -9.24 12.61 -26.95
C ASP A 312 -8.36 13.47 -27.87
N SER A 313 -8.77 13.58 -29.13
CA SER A 313 -8.00 14.29 -30.17
C SER A 313 -7.74 15.77 -29.84
N ALA A 314 -8.56 16.40 -28.98
CA ALA A 314 -8.37 17.77 -28.55
C ALA A 314 -7.27 17.90 -27.49
N LEU A 315 -7.16 16.95 -26.58
CA LEU A 315 -6.10 16.90 -25.56
C LEU A 315 -4.78 16.42 -26.16
N GLU A 316 -4.78 15.37 -26.98
CA GLU A 316 -3.59 14.83 -27.65
C GLU A 316 -2.82 15.90 -28.43
N ARG A 317 -3.56 16.78 -29.13
CA ARG A 317 -2.94 17.89 -29.89
C ARG A 317 -2.36 18.98 -29.00
N ARG A 318 -2.63 19.00 -27.70
CA ARG A 318 -2.23 20.07 -26.76
C ARG A 318 -1.16 19.64 -25.79
N PHE A 319 -1.20 18.37 -25.39
CA PHE A 319 -0.18 17.81 -24.52
C PHE A 319 1.00 17.26 -25.32
N GLN A 320 2.20 17.45 -24.78
CA GLN A 320 3.43 16.88 -25.32
C GLN A 320 3.98 15.86 -24.31
N PRO A 321 4.02 14.55 -24.65
CA PRO A 321 4.50 13.55 -23.73
C PRO A 321 5.99 13.72 -23.41
N VAL A 322 6.32 13.57 -22.12
CA VAL A 322 7.66 13.47 -21.56
C VAL A 322 7.72 12.16 -20.78
N LYS A 323 8.47 11.20 -21.29
CA LYS A 323 8.63 9.91 -20.62
C LYS A 323 9.54 10.05 -19.41
N VAL A 324 9.05 9.61 -18.26
CA VAL A 324 9.78 9.56 -17.00
C VAL A 324 10.02 8.09 -16.68
N GLY A 325 11.25 7.63 -16.90
CA GLY A 325 11.63 6.25 -16.62
C GLY A 325 12.01 6.03 -15.17
N GLU A 326 12.02 4.77 -14.75
CA GLU A 326 12.60 4.35 -13.48
C GLU A 326 14.11 4.65 -13.48
N PRO A 327 14.64 5.28 -12.42
CA PRO A 327 16.08 5.55 -12.33
C PRO A 327 16.85 4.24 -12.11
N THR A 328 18.09 4.21 -12.58
CA THR A 328 19.00 3.09 -12.32
C THR A 328 19.37 3.02 -10.84
N ILE A 329 19.87 1.86 -10.39
CA ILE A 329 20.35 1.67 -9.00
C ILE A 329 21.36 2.77 -8.61
N ALA A 330 22.31 3.10 -9.49
CA ALA A 330 23.31 4.13 -9.24
C ALA A 330 22.65 5.52 -9.07
N GLN A 331 21.75 5.90 -9.97
CA GLN A 331 21.00 7.15 -9.87
C GLN A 331 20.13 7.20 -8.60
N SER A 332 19.53 6.07 -8.21
CA SER A 332 18.71 5.99 -6.99
C SER A 332 19.56 6.16 -5.73
N ILE A 333 20.79 5.63 -5.70
CA ILE A 333 21.72 5.86 -4.60
C ILE A 333 22.04 7.36 -4.49
N ASP A 334 22.31 8.03 -5.61
CA ASP A 334 22.59 9.48 -5.61
C ASP A 334 21.38 10.31 -5.15
N ILE A 335 20.17 9.90 -5.56
CA ILE A 335 18.92 10.54 -5.13
C ILE A 335 18.75 10.40 -3.62
N ILE A 336 18.87 9.19 -3.08
CA ILE A 336 18.67 8.93 -1.65
C ILE A 336 19.77 9.61 -0.82
N ALA A 337 21.01 9.58 -1.27
CA ALA A 337 22.10 10.33 -0.63
C ALA A 337 21.80 11.84 -0.57
N GLY A 338 21.12 12.38 -1.58
CA GLY A 338 20.71 13.78 -1.60
C GLY A 338 19.58 14.13 -0.65
N VAL A 339 18.70 13.18 -0.32
CA VAL A 339 17.52 13.42 0.52
C VAL A 339 17.67 12.85 1.94
N LYS A 340 18.65 11.97 2.20
CA LYS A 340 18.82 11.31 3.51
C LYS A 340 18.86 12.27 4.70
N GLY A 341 19.45 13.46 4.51
CA GLY A 341 19.59 14.46 5.58
C GLY A 341 18.26 14.94 6.15
N TYR A 342 17.19 14.93 5.36
CA TYR A 342 15.85 15.30 5.83
C TYR A 342 15.29 14.21 6.76
N TYR A 343 15.48 12.93 6.42
CA TYR A 343 15.06 11.79 7.25
C TYR A 343 15.91 11.66 8.50
N GLU A 344 17.24 11.90 8.40
CA GLU A 344 18.15 11.97 9.56
C GLU A 344 17.69 13.01 10.57
N ALA A 345 17.34 14.21 10.10
CA ALA A 345 16.85 15.29 10.95
C ALA A 345 15.47 15.00 11.56
N HIS A 346 14.55 14.39 10.79
CA HIS A 346 13.20 14.08 11.24
C HIS A 346 13.19 13.00 12.33
N HIS A 347 13.93 11.91 12.11
CA HIS A 347 13.96 10.76 13.03
C HIS A 347 15.08 10.83 14.08
N ARG A 348 15.96 11.84 14.03
CA ARG A 348 17.13 11.97 14.89
C ARG A 348 18.05 10.76 14.81
N VAL A 349 18.36 10.31 13.60
CA VAL A 349 19.20 9.14 13.31
C VAL A 349 20.34 9.51 12.37
N ILE A 350 21.36 8.65 12.29
CA ILE A 350 22.45 8.76 11.31
C ILE A 350 22.35 7.62 10.33
N VAL A 351 22.42 7.94 9.03
CA VAL A 351 22.41 6.99 7.92
C VAL A 351 23.75 7.00 7.21
N ASP A 352 24.53 5.95 7.38
CA ASP A 352 25.81 5.80 6.70
C ASP A 352 25.60 5.55 5.18
N ASP A 353 26.55 5.95 4.33
CA ASP A 353 26.43 5.78 2.87
C ASP A 353 26.37 4.31 2.44
N ASP A 354 26.93 3.40 3.23
CA ASP A 354 26.77 1.95 3.02
C ASP A 354 25.31 1.50 3.21
N ILE A 355 24.63 2.05 4.23
CA ILE A 355 23.21 1.80 4.47
C ILE A 355 22.35 2.34 3.33
N VAL A 356 22.64 3.53 2.79
CA VAL A 356 21.96 4.08 1.61
C VAL A 356 22.06 3.11 0.43
N ARG A 357 23.28 2.63 0.14
CA ARG A 357 23.51 1.65 -0.94
C ARG A 357 22.73 0.35 -0.70
N LYS A 358 22.77 -0.19 0.52
CA LYS A 358 22.04 -1.41 0.89
C LYS A 358 20.55 -1.21 0.76
N THR A 359 20.00 -0.08 1.20
CA THR A 359 18.58 0.25 1.08
C THR A 359 18.11 0.19 -0.37
N VAL A 360 18.85 0.79 -1.32
CA VAL A 360 18.51 0.75 -2.74
C VAL A 360 18.60 -0.68 -3.29
N VAL A 361 19.70 -1.38 -3.03
CA VAL A 361 19.93 -2.73 -3.57
C VAL A 361 18.90 -3.73 -3.02
N LEU A 362 18.61 -3.66 -1.72
CA LEU A 362 17.65 -4.54 -1.08
C LEU A 362 16.21 -4.21 -1.50
N SER A 363 15.85 -2.93 -1.65
CA SER A 363 14.55 -2.55 -2.18
C SER A 363 14.32 -3.04 -3.61
N GLU A 364 15.34 -2.94 -4.47
CA GLU A 364 15.27 -3.45 -5.85
C GLU A 364 15.12 -4.97 -5.88
N ARG A 365 15.79 -5.66 -4.96
CA ARG A 365 15.80 -7.12 -4.91
C ARG A 365 14.51 -7.70 -4.34
N TYR A 366 13.98 -7.11 -3.26
CA TYR A 366 12.89 -7.71 -2.48
C TYR A 366 11.53 -7.05 -2.70
N ILE A 367 11.48 -5.79 -3.14
CA ILE A 367 10.24 -5.04 -3.37
C ILE A 367 10.01 -4.92 -4.88
N THR A 368 9.17 -5.80 -5.43
CA THR A 368 8.95 -5.92 -6.88
C THR A 368 7.66 -5.28 -7.38
N ASP A 369 6.78 -4.86 -6.48
CA ASP A 369 5.46 -4.26 -6.78
C ASP A 369 5.48 -2.73 -6.88
N ARG A 370 6.62 -2.10 -6.56
CA ARG A 370 6.84 -0.65 -6.59
C ARG A 370 8.11 -0.31 -7.37
N PHE A 371 8.25 0.95 -7.75
CA PHE A 371 9.36 1.45 -8.56
C PHE A 371 10.34 2.32 -7.77
N LEU A 372 11.59 2.35 -8.20
CA LEU A 372 12.59 3.28 -7.70
C LEU A 372 12.27 4.72 -8.18
N PRO A 373 12.60 5.77 -7.40
CA PRO A 373 13.27 5.74 -6.10
C PRO A 373 12.31 5.57 -4.90
N ASP A 374 10.99 5.67 -5.12
CA ASP A 374 9.95 5.72 -4.09
C ASP A 374 10.05 4.55 -3.09
N LYS A 375 10.10 3.29 -3.60
CA LYS A 375 10.24 2.10 -2.76
C LYS A 375 11.48 2.11 -1.85
N ALA A 376 12.56 2.75 -2.30
CA ALA A 376 13.79 2.82 -1.50
C ALA A 376 13.77 4.02 -0.53
N ILE A 377 13.05 5.09 -0.86
CA ILE A 377 12.79 6.22 0.04
C ILE A 377 11.89 5.76 1.20
N ASP A 378 10.77 5.09 0.89
CA ASP A 378 9.86 4.54 1.90
C ASP A 378 10.59 3.54 2.82
N LEU A 379 11.41 2.65 2.23
CA LEU A 379 12.21 1.70 3.00
C LEU A 379 13.20 2.39 3.93
N LEU A 380 13.84 3.49 3.49
CA LEU A 380 14.74 4.28 4.30
C LEU A 380 13.99 4.97 5.45
N ASP A 381 12.86 5.61 5.16
CA ASP A 381 12.04 6.32 6.14
C ASP A 381 11.59 5.38 7.27
N GLU A 382 11.01 4.22 6.91
CA GLU A 382 10.56 3.25 7.90
C GLU A 382 11.74 2.60 8.66
N SER A 383 12.89 2.40 8.00
CA SER A 383 14.12 1.93 8.67
C SER A 383 14.65 2.95 9.67
N CYS A 384 14.57 4.24 9.35
CA CYS A 384 14.91 5.33 10.27
C CYS A 384 13.97 5.35 11.48
N ALA A 385 12.66 5.17 11.25
CA ALA A 385 11.66 5.05 12.30
C ALA A 385 11.94 3.84 13.22
N CYS A 386 12.25 2.66 12.65
CA CYS A 386 12.65 1.48 13.42
C CYS A 386 13.89 1.72 14.28
N ALA A 387 14.90 2.39 13.74
CA ALA A 387 16.12 2.73 14.48
C ALA A 387 15.85 3.71 15.63
N ALA A 388 14.98 4.70 15.41
CA ALA A 388 14.54 5.65 16.43
C ALA A 388 13.78 4.95 17.57
N LEU A 389 12.78 4.10 17.22
CA LEU A 389 11.98 3.35 18.19
C LEU A 389 12.80 2.33 19.02
N ARG A 390 13.91 1.82 18.46
CA ARG A 390 14.82 0.93 19.19
C ARG A 390 15.58 1.67 20.31
N ASN A 391 15.70 3.00 20.23
CA ASN A 391 16.46 3.81 21.16
C ASN A 391 15.67 4.12 22.44
N LYS A 392 15.86 3.33 23.47
CA LYS A 392 15.24 3.51 24.78
C LYS A 392 15.64 4.82 25.46
N SER A 393 16.86 5.33 25.20
CA SER A 393 17.33 6.60 25.76
C SER A 393 16.57 7.78 25.17
N MET A 394 16.29 7.75 23.87
CA MET A 394 15.46 8.73 23.17
C MET A 394 14.02 8.70 23.67
N GLU A 395 13.42 7.51 23.82
CA GLU A 395 12.07 7.35 24.37
C GLU A 395 11.97 7.93 25.80
N ARG A 396 12.99 7.67 26.64
CA ARG A 396 13.05 8.24 27.99
C ARG A 396 13.19 9.76 27.97
N HIS A 397 14.04 10.29 27.09
CA HIS A 397 14.22 11.73 26.92
C HIS A 397 12.91 12.42 26.50
N ASP A 398 12.23 11.89 25.49
CA ASP A 398 10.99 12.48 24.96
C ASP A 398 9.86 12.43 26.01
N LYS A 399 9.76 11.37 26.81
CA LYS A 399 8.82 11.29 27.93
C LYS A 399 9.12 12.36 29.00
N LEU A 400 10.38 12.55 29.35
CA LEU A 400 10.79 13.57 30.32
C LEU A 400 10.53 14.99 29.80
N GLU A 401 10.77 15.23 28.50
CA GLU A 401 10.50 16.54 27.88
C GLU A 401 8.99 16.83 27.80
N ASP A 402 8.14 15.84 27.50
CA ASP A 402 6.68 15.96 27.54
C ASP A 402 6.18 16.26 28.97
N GLU A 403 6.72 15.59 29.98
CA GLU A 403 6.39 15.87 31.38
C GLU A 403 6.82 17.26 31.78
N ARG A 404 8.02 17.68 31.35
CA ARG A 404 8.54 19.04 31.56
C ARG A 404 7.62 20.11 30.97
N GLN A 405 7.17 19.93 29.73
CA GLN A 405 6.25 20.86 29.08
C GLN A 405 4.91 20.94 29.81
N LYS A 406 4.34 19.81 30.22
CA LYS A 406 3.09 19.78 31.02
C LYS A 406 3.25 20.52 32.34
N LEU A 407 4.38 20.35 33.03
CA LEU A 407 4.66 21.06 34.28
C LEU A 407 4.90 22.56 34.06
N LEU A 408 5.52 22.97 32.95
CA LEU A 408 5.68 24.39 32.59
C LEU A 408 4.33 25.06 32.35
N ILE A 409 3.44 24.41 31.58
CA ILE A 409 2.06 24.92 31.35
C ILE A 409 1.30 25.04 32.70
N ARG A 410 1.45 24.02 33.59
CA ARG A 410 0.82 24.05 34.92
C ARG A 410 1.40 25.15 35.80
N LYS A 411 2.72 25.38 35.73
CA LYS A 411 3.39 26.49 36.44
C LYS A 411 2.85 27.83 35.98
N ASP A 412 2.75 28.05 34.66
CA ASP A 412 2.21 29.30 34.11
C ASP A 412 0.75 29.53 34.50
N ALA A 413 -0.07 28.46 34.50
CA ALA A 413 -1.44 28.53 34.97
C ALA A 413 -1.54 28.90 36.46
N LEU A 414 -0.70 28.31 37.33
CA LEU A 414 -0.67 28.63 38.76
C LEU A 414 -0.10 30.03 39.06
N THR A 415 0.80 30.54 38.22
CA THR A 415 1.39 31.87 38.39
C THR A 415 0.42 32.98 37.96
N ASN A 416 -0.46 32.69 36.96
CA ASN A 416 -1.45 33.64 36.44
C ASN A 416 -2.83 33.51 37.11
N ALA A 417 -3.00 32.67 38.13
CA ALA A 417 -4.26 32.55 38.89
C ALA A 417 -4.47 33.74 39.84
N ASP A 418 -5.71 34.16 40.04
CA ASP A 418 -6.07 35.28 40.94
C ASP A 418 -5.62 35.05 42.40
N GLU A 419 -5.53 33.79 42.84
CA GLU A 419 -4.91 33.37 44.10
C GLU A 419 -3.78 32.39 43.84
N VAL A 420 -2.55 32.84 44.08
CA VAL A 420 -1.34 32.03 43.86
C VAL A 420 -1.18 30.99 44.98
N ASN A 421 -1.33 29.72 44.67
CA ASN A 421 -1.05 28.63 45.59
C ASN A 421 0.46 28.32 45.61
N TYR A 422 1.15 28.89 46.59
CA TYR A 422 2.59 28.77 46.75
C TYR A 422 3.10 27.34 47.03
N GLU A 423 2.27 26.51 47.69
CA GLU A 423 2.58 25.11 47.99
C GLU A 423 2.60 24.27 46.70
N GLN A 424 1.61 24.37 45.86
CA GLN A 424 1.56 23.68 44.56
C GLN A 424 2.63 24.23 43.61
N LEU A 425 2.94 25.51 43.67
CA LEU A 425 4.00 26.09 42.85
C LEU A 425 5.39 25.62 43.28
N ALA A 426 5.64 25.39 44.58
CA ALA A 426 6.85 24.80 45.10
C ALA A 426 7.01 23.32 44.67
N GLU A 427 5.92 22.53 44.71
CA GLU A 427 5.90 21.13 44.22
C GLU A 427 6.24 21.05 42.73
N VAL A 428 5.61 21.89 41.89
CA VAL A 428 5.86 21.93 40.44
C VAL A 428 7.33 22.35 40.16
N ASN A 429 7.86 23.35 40.88
CA ASN A 429 9.26 23.75 40.71
C ASN A 429 10.23 22.64 41.13
N THR A 430 9.93 21.89 42.20
CA THR A 430 10.78 20.75 42.65
C THR A 430 10.72 19.62 41.59
N SER A 431 9.55 19.33 41.05
CA SER A 431 9.41 18.33 39.98
C SER A 431 10.15 18.74 38.70
N LEU A 432 10.07 20.01 38.30
CA LEU A 432 10.83 20.55 37.15
C LEU A 432 12.34 20.44 37.39
N ALA A 433 12.84 20.81 38.59
CA ALA A 433 14.27 20.69 38.90
C ALA A 433 14.77 19.23 38.82
N ARG A 434 13.93 18.26 39.24
CA ARG A 434 14.23 16.82 39.13
C ARG A 434 14.31 16.38 37.67
N ILE A 435 13.31 16.73 36.87
CA ILE A 435 13.27 16.39 35.43
C ILE A 435 14.44 17.04 34.69
N ASP A 436 14.77 18.31 34.99
CA ASP A 436 15.94 18.99 34.41
C ASP A 436 17.29 18.33 34.82
N SER A 437 17.38 17.71 36.01
CA SER A 437 18.50 16.87 36.38
C SER A 437 18.58 15.57 35.62
N ASP A 438 17.43 14.86 35.54
CA ASP A 438 17.31 13.57 34.80
C ASP A 438 17.62 13.75 33.30
N LEU A 439 17.19 14.86 32.69
CA LEU A 439 17.54 15.23 31.31
C LEU A 439 19.03 15.49 31.11
N LYS A 440 19.71 16.10 32.08
CA LYS A 440 21.17 16.35 32.02
C LYS A 440 22.00 15.09 32.21
N GLU A 441 21.48 14.05 32.85
CA GLU A 441 22.15 12.76 33.00
C GLU A 441 22.13 11.93 31.70
N ILE A 442 21.25 12.23 30.76
CA ILE A 442 21.19 11.54 29.46
C ILE A 442 22.31 12.07 28.58
N ASP A 443 23.22 11.20 28.19
CA ASP A 443 24.32 11.54 27.26
C ASP A 443 23.76 11.90 25.89
N PRO A 444 24.01 13.10 25.34
CA PRO A 444 23.54 13.53 24.03
C PRO A 444 23.93 12.59 22.89
N GLU A 445 25.06 11.88 22.98
CA GLU A 445 25.49 10.92 21.98
C GLU A 445 24.57 9.70 21.92
N THR A 446 23.90 9.34 23.03
CA THR A 446 22.97 8.23 23.09
C THR A 446 21.58 8.57 22.52
N LEU A 447 21.29 9.86 22.30
CA LEU A 447 20.02 10.31 21.71
C LEU A 447 19.95 10.13 20.20
N VAL A 448 21.09 9.87 19.55
CA VAL A 448 21.16 9.66 18.11
C VAL A 448 21.43 8.19 17.83
N SER A 449 20.51 7.53 17.15
CA SER A 449 20.68 6.14 16.73
C SER A 449 21.29 6.03 15.35
N LYS A 450 22.10 4.99 15.12
CA LYS A 450 22.53 4.63 13.77
C LYS A 450 21.56 3.61 13.17
N VAL A 451 21.14 3.86 11.92
CA VAL A 451 20.39 2.88 11.14
C VAL A 451 21.30 1.72 10.80
N THR A 452 20.84 0.50 11.03
CA THR A 452 21.58 -0.73 10.78
C THR A 452 20.92 -1.56 9.69
N GLU A 453 21.66 -2.53 9.15
CA GLU A 453 21.11 -3.49 8.20
C GLU A 453 19.97 -4.32 8.81
N GLU A 454 19.95 -4.46 10.16
CA GLU A 454 18.85 -5.11 10.88
C GLU A 454 17.54 -4.36 10.78
N ASP A 455 17.60 -3.04 10.83
CA ASP A 455 16.41 -2.22 10.73
C ASP A 455 15.82 -2.33 9.33
N ILE A 456 16.66 -2.27 8.28
CA ILE A 456 16.23 -2.48 6.89
C ILE A 456 15.62 -3.88 6.71
N ALA A 457 16.29 -4.90 7.24
CA ALA A 457 15.85 -6.29 7.10
C ALA A 457 14.49 -6.54 7.78
N LYS A 458 14.25 -5.94 8.97
CA LYS A 458 12.95 -6.01 9.66
C LYS A 458 11.83 -5.37 8.85
N VAL A 459 12.07 -4.22 8.24
CA VAL A 459 11.07 -3.55 7.41
C VAL A 459 10.75 -4.39 6.18
N ILE A 460 11.76 -4.94 5.51
CA ILE A 460 11.54 -5.83 4.36
C ILE A 460 10.74 -7.09 4.80
N GLU A 461 11.04 -7.65 5.97
CA GLU A 461 10.29 -8.78 6.51
C GLU A 461 8.81 -8.42 6.74
N LEU A 462 8.51 -7.25 7.29
CA LEU A 462 7.15 -6.78 7.48
C LEU A 462 6.39 -6.61 6.16
N TRP A 463 7.04 -6.10 5.12
CA TRP A 463 6.40 -5.85 3.83
C TRP A 463 6.27 -7.09 2.95
N THR A 464 7.28 -7.97 2.98
CA THR A 464 7.38 -9.09 2.03
C THR A 464 7.15 -10.45 2.70
N GLY A 465 7.19 -10.53 4.03
CA GLY A 465 7.16 -11.77 4.79
C GLY A 465 8.45 -12.61 4.71
N ILE A 466 9.55 -12.04 4.17
CA ILE A 466 10.85 -12.71 4.06
C ILE A 466 11.60 -12.50 5.39
N PRO A 467 11.99 -13.57 6.12
CA PRO A 467 12.64 -13.43 7.41
C PRO A 467 13.91 -12.56 7.38
N ALA A 468 14.05 -11.66 8.35
CA ALA A 468 15.19 -10.73 8.46
C ALA A 468 16.54 -11.44 8.56
N SER A 469 16.57 -12.63 9.18
CA SER A 469 17.76 -13.48 9.27
C SER A 469 18.34 -13.83 7.90
N ARG A 470 17.51 -13.98 6.88
CA ARG A 470 17.93 -14.31 5.51
C ARG A 470 18.47 -13.13 4.73
N ILE A 471 18.00 -11.94 5.05
CA ILE A 471 18.48 -10.72 4.41
C ILE A 471 19.92 -10.43 4.84
N LYS A 472 20.25 -10.80 6.09
CA LYS A 472 21.58 -10.59 6.69
C LYS A 472 22.58 -11.71 6.43
N GLU A 473 22.13 -12.97 6.49
CA GLU A 473 23.03 -14.09 6.30
C GLU A 473 23.50 -14.17 4.85
N ASN A 474 24.80 -14.44 4.68
CA ASN A 474 25.36 -14.80 3.38
C ASN A 474 24.54 -15.97 2.84
N GLU A 475 23.59 -15.71 1.93
CA GLU A 475 22.83 -16.77 1.23
C GLU A 475 23.76 -17.89 0.72
N LEU A 476 25.02 -17.54 0.45
CA LEU A 476 26.05 -18.45 -0.03
C LEU A 476 26.42 -19.54 1.00
N SER A 477 26.43 -19.25 2.31
CA SER A 477 26.73 -20.25 3.33
C SER A 477 25.59 -21.27 3.48
N LYS A 478 24.33 -20.82 3.52
CA LYS A 478 23.17 -21.74 3.54
C LYS A 478 23.07 -22.58 2.27
N LEU A 479 23.38 -21.99 1.10
CA LEU A 479 23.42 -22.75 -0.17
C LEU A 479 24.55 -23.78 -0.22
N ALA A 480 25.64 -23.56 0.52
CA ALA A 480 26.71 -24.56 0.65
C ALA A 480 26.23 -25.81 1.42
N ASP A 481 25.45 -25.61 2.50
CA ASP A 481 24.97 -26.70 3.34
C ASP A 481 23.65 -27.33 2.89
N LEU A 482 22.96 -26.72 1.92
CA LEU A 482 21.66 -27.16 1.42
C LEU A 482 21.63 -28.66 1.05
N GLU A 483 22.69 -29.15 0.40
CA GLU A 483 22.79 -30.56 0.00
C GLU A 483 22.76 -31.51 1.22
N ASN A 484 23.47 -31.16 2.28
CA ASN A 484 23.54 -31.97 3.50
C ASN A 484 22.19 -31.96 4.25
N GLU A 485 21.55 -30.81 4.35
CA GLU A 485 20.25 -30.69 5.01
C GLU A 485 19.14 -31.43 4.25
N LEU A 486 19.14 -31.37 2.92
CA LEU A 486 18.21 -32.16 2.10
C LEU A 486 18.44 -33.66 2.25
N LYS A 487 19.72 -34.15 2.26
CA LYS A 487 20.05 -35.56 2.44
C LYS A 487 19.61 -36.13 3.78
N LYS A 488 19.58 -35.33 4.84
CA LYS A 488 19.08 -35.77 6.15
C LYS A 488 17.58 -36.12 6.11
N LYS A 489 16.82 -35.43 5.28
CA LYS A 489 15.34 -35.55 5.24
C LYS A 489 14.82 -36.37 4.07
N ILE A 490 15.59 -36.48 3.00
CA ILE A 490 15.22 -37.22 1.78
C ILE A 490 16.13 -38.43 1.63
N ILE A 491 15.57 -39.61 1.80
CA ILE A 491 16.30 -40.86 1.78
C ILE A 491 16.24 -41.53 0.39
N GLY A 492 17.32 -42.14 -0.04
CA GLY A 492 17.39 -42.94 -1.26
C GLY A 492 17.41 -42.16 -2.57
N GLN A 493 17.62 -40.83 -2.53
CA GLN A 493 17.64 -39.93 -3.70
C GLN A 493 18.87 -39.00 -3.72
N ASP A 494 20.04 -39.52 -3.31
CA ASP A 494 21.25 -38.72 -3.12
C ASP A 494 21.68 -37.97 -4.39
N GLU A 495 21.59 -38.64 -5.58
CA GLU A 495 21.93 -38.03 -6.86
C GLU A 495 20.95 -36.90 -7.25
N ALA A 496 19.64 -37.11 -7.03
CA ALA A 496 18.62 -36.13 -7.29
C ALA A 496 18.83 -34.88 -6.41
N VAL A 497 19.13 -35.07 -5.14
CA VAL A 497 19.41 -34.00 -4.17
C VAL A 497 20.69 -33.24 -4.57
N LYS A 498 21.75 -33.93 -4.96
CA LYS A 498 23.00 -33.32 -5.39
C LYS A 498 22.84 -32.49 -6.67
N ALA A 499 22.12 -33.01 -7.66
CA ALA A 499 21.82 -32.29 -8.91
C ALA A 499 21.00 -31.04 -8.63
N LEU A 500 19.95 -31.15 -7.83
CA LEU A 500 19.09 -30.03 -7.42
C LEU A 500 19.89 -28.95 -6.67
N ALA A 501 20.62 -29.30 -5.63
CA ALA A 501 21.40 -28.35 -4.84
C ALA A 501 22.47 -27.63 -5.70
N SER A 502 23.13 -28.36 -6.60
CA SER A 502 24.12 -27.79 -7.53
C SER A 502 23.49 -26.79 -8.51
N ALA A 503 22.32 -27.11 -9.07
CA ALA A 503 21.62 -26.24 -10.00
C ALA A 503 21.06 -24.99 -9.30
N ILE A 504 20.52 -25.11 -8.08
CA ILE A 504 20.07 -23.98 -7.27
C ILE A 504 21.25 -23.08 -6.94
N ARG A 505 22.38 -23.61 -6.53
CA ARG A 505 23.61 -22.83 -6.29
C ARG A 505 24.01 -22.03 -7.54
N ARG A 506 24.03 -22.65 -8.72
CA ARG A 506 24.34 -21.95 -9.99
C ARG A 506 23.36 -20.81 -10.29
N SER A 507 22.09 -21.06 -10.12
CA SER A 507 21.04 -20.05 -10.38
C SER A 507 21.14 -18.87 -9.40
N ARG A 508 21.39 -19.11 -8.11
CA ARG A 508 21.46 -18.06 -7.09
C ARG A 508 22.72 -17.19 -7.15
N VAL A 509 23.85 -17.74 -7.59
CA VAL A 509 25.09 -16.97 -7.79
C VAL A 509 24.98 -16.02 -8.99
N GLN A 510 23.97 -16.18 -9.86
CA GLN A 510 23.65 -15.28 -10.98
C GLN A 510 24.85 -14.91 -11.87
N ILE A 511 25.65 -15.90 -12.25
CA ILE A 511 26.78 -15.69 -13.18
C ILE A 511 26.29 -15.35 -14.60
N SER A 512 25.05 -15.76 -14.93
CA SER A 512 24.45 -15.48 -16.24
C SER A 512 23.96 -14.03 -16.34
N PRO A 513 24.20 -13.32 -17.47
CA PRO A 513 23.68 -11.97 -17.70
C PRO A 513 22.16 -11.93 -17.85
N ARG A 514 21.51 -13.06 -18.15
CA ARG A 514 20.04 -13.19 -18.19
C ARG A 514 19.54 -13.77 -16.89
N ARG A 515 18.73 -13.02 -16.18
CA ARG A 515 18.04 -13.45 -14.96
C ARG A 515 16.80 -14.25 -15.36
N ARG A 516 16.69 -15.49 -14.90
CA ARG A 516 15.52 -16.34 -15.06
C ARG A 516 15.33 -17.27 -13.88
N SER A 517 14.13 -17.80 -13.72
CA SER A 517 13.77 -18.74 -12.64
C SER A 517 14.62 -20.02 -12.76
N ALA A 518 15.03 -20.58 -11.62
CA ALA A 518 15.55 -21.95 -11.59
C ALA A 518 14.43 -22.93 -11.90
N SER A 519 14.64 -23.83 -12.86
CA SER A 519 13.58 -24.69 -13.39
C SER A 519 13.99 -26.16 -13.45
N PHE A 520 13.11 -27.04 -12.95
CA PHE A 520 13.38 -28.46 -12.81
C PHE A 520 12.19 -29.32 -13.26
N ILE A 521 12.48 -30.47 -13.88
CA ILE A 521 11.50 -31.53 -14.10
C ILE A 521 11.90 -32.74 -13.25
N PHE A 522 11.05 -33.15 -12.31
CA PHE A 522 11.22 -34.35 -11.50
C PHE A 522 10.45 -35.51 -12.12
N VAL A 523 11.15 -36.53 -12.55
CA VAL A 523 10.58 -37.68 -13.23
C VAL A 523 10.84 -38.96 -12.43
N GLY A 524 9.85 -39.81 -12.32
CA GLY A 524 10.00 -41.10 -11.66
C GLY A 524 8.69 -41.69 -11.19
N PRO A 525 8.70 -42.90 -10.60
CA PRO A 525 7.51 -43.58 -10.10
C PRO A 525 6.74 -42.79 -9.05
N THR A 526 5.50 -43.16 -8.78
CA THR A 526 4.73 -42.56 -7.67
C THR A 526 5.31 -43.00 -6.33
N GLY A 527 5.31 -42.09 -5.33
CA GLY A 527 5.71 -42.39 -3.97
C GLY A 527 7.22 -42.49 -3.72
N VAL A 528 8.09 -42.04 -4.66
CA VAL A 528 9.54 -42.02 -4.46
C VAL A 528 10.10 -40.76 -3.80
N GLY A 529 9.24 -39.82 -3.41
CA GLY A 529 9.63 -38.62 -2.67
C GLY A 529 9.69 -37.34 -3.50
N LYS A 530 9.22 -37.28 -4.77
CA LYS A 530 9.23 -36.07 -5.62
C LYS A 530 8.61 -34.86 -4.93
N THR A 531 7.35 -34.97 -4.52
CA THR A 531 6.60 -33.88 -3.86
C THR A 531 7.17 -33.57 -2.47
N GLU A 532 7.71 -34.56 -1.76
CA GLU A 532 8.31 -34.37 -0.44
C GLU A 532 9.62 -33.57 -0.53
N LEU A 533 10.46 -33.85 -1.53
CA LEU A 533 11.66 -33.05 -1.79
C LEU A 533 11.31 -31.58 -2.05
N VAL A 534 10.21 -31.30 -2.77
CA VAL A 534 9.77 -29.92 -3.00
C VAL A 534 9.35 -29.23 -1.70
N LYS A 535 8.63 -29.91 -0.82
CA LYS A 535 8.22 -29.34 0.48
C LYS A 535 9.42 -29.06 1.37
N VAL A 536 10.33 -30.02 1.47
CA VAL A 536 11.58 -29.87 2.24
C VAL A 536 12.42 -28.73 1.65
N LEU A 537 12.57 -28.68 0.34
CA LEU A 537 13.28 -27.60 -0.33
C LEU A 537 12.66 -26.22 -0.05
N SER A 538 11.32 -26.11 -0.13
CA SER A 538 10.63 -24.86 0.16
C SER A 538 10.90 -24.41 1.61
N LYS A 539 10.87 -25.34 2.55
CA LYS A 539 11.16 -25.07 3.96
C LYS A 539 12.63 -24.65 4.17
N GLU A 540 13.58 -25.33 3.52
CA GLU A 540 15.01 -25.01 3.66
C GLU A 540 15.41 -23.72 2.94
N LEU A 541 14.79 -23.42 1.79
CA LEU A 541 15.07 -22.19 1.05
C LEU A 541 14.36 -20.95 1.62
N PHE A 542 13.15 -21.10 2.18
CA PHE A 542 12.29 -19.97 2.51
C PHE A 542 11.70 -19.98 3.92
N ASP A 543 12.11 -20.90 4.81
CA ASP A 543 11.76 -21.09 6.24
C ASP A 543 10.24 -21.20 6.55
N THR A 544 9.38 -20.94 5.57
CA THR A 544 7.92 -21.01 5.75
C THR A 544 7.28 -21.97 4.75
N PRO A 545 6.40 -22.88 5.20
CA PRO A 545 5.70 -23.80 4.30
C PRO A 545 4.75 -23.10 3.33
N GLU A 546 4.35 -21.86 3.63
CA GLU A 546 3.45 -21.03 2.82
C GLU A 546 4.08 -20.50 1.52
N THR A 547 5.39 -20.62 1.38
CA THR A 547 6.11 -20.24 0.16
C THR A 547 6.00 -21.29 -0.95
N LEU A 548 5.40 -22.46 -0.66
CA LEU A 548 5.09 -23.47 -1.66
C LEU A 548 3.73 -23.18 -2.32
N ILE A 549 3.76 -22.78 -3.58
CA ILE A 549 2.57 -22.62 -4.42
C ILE A 549 2.40 -23.90 -5.25
N ARG A 550 1.47 -24.77 -4.85
CA ARG A 550 1.20 -26.01 -5.57
C ARG A 550 0.04 -25.83 -6.53
N LEU A 551 0.22 -26.32 -7.74
CA LEU A 551 -0.73 -26.34 -8.84
C LEU A 551 -0.84 -27.78 -9.38
N ASP A 552 -2.00 -28.38 -9.24
CA ASP A 552 -2.28 -29.71 -9.82
C ASP A 552 -2.74 -29.55 -11.27
N MET A 553 -1.97 -30.07 -12.20
CA MET A 553 -2.27 -29.91 -13.62
C MET A 553 -3.52 -30.67 -14.08
N SER A 554 -4.05 -31.55 -13.23
CA SER A 554 -5.37 -32.15 -13.48
C SER A 554 -6.50 -31.13 -13.50
N GLU A 555 -6.36 -29.98 -12.81
CA GLU A 555 -7.31 -28.86 -12.83
C GLU A 555 -7.13 -27.93 -14.04
N PHE A 556 -6.06 -28.15 -14.82
CA PHE A 556 -5.65 -27.31 -15.94
C PHE A 556 -5.66 -28.06 -17.29
N MET A 557 -6.53 -29.04 -17.41
CA MET A 557 -6.69 -29.85 -18.64
C MET A 557 -7.49 -29.12 -19.73
N GLU A 558 -8.31 -28.14 -19.38
CA GLU A 558 -9.19 -27.40 -20.29
C GLU A 558 -8.52 -26.11 -20.79
N LYS A 559 -8.90 -25.69 -22.02
CA LYS A 559 -8.40 -24.46 -22.63
C LYS A 559 -8.64 -23.21 -21.78
N HIS A 560 -9.77 -23.14 -21.09
CA HIS A 560 -10.14 -22.01 -20.24
C HIS A 560 -9.32 -21.92 -18.93
N SER A 561 -8.62 -22.98 -18.58
CA SER A 561 -7.81 -23.01 -17.35
C SER A 561 -6.60 -22.05 -17.37
N VAL A 562 -6.21 -21.56 -18.56
CA VAL A 562 -5.20 -20.51 -18.72
C VAL A 562 -5.59 -19.23 -17.97
N SER A 563 -6.89 -18.89 -17.93
CA SER A 563 -7.39 -17.73 -17.22
C SER A 563 -7.16 -17.82 -15.69
N LYS A 564 -7.09 -19.03 -15.13
CA LYS A 564 -6.72 -19.21 -13.71
C LYS A 564 -5.27 -18.83 -13.42
N ILE A 565 -4.37 -18.91 -14.42
CA ILE A 565 -2.96 -18.57 -14.25
C ILE A 565 -2.74 -17.06 -14.38
N ILE A 566 -3.20 -16.44 -15.50
CA ILE A 566 -2.90 -15.05 -15.86
C ILE A 566 -4.11 -14.10 -15.71
N GLY A 567 -5.30 -14.61 -15.38
CA GLY A 567 -6.55 -13.84 -15.34
C GLY A 567 -7.36 -13.94 -16.63
N SER A 568 -8.63 -13.54 -16.57
CA SER A 568 -9.55 -13.55 -17.72
C SER A 568 -9.35 -12.31 -18.59
N PRO A 569 -9.38 -12.44 -19.93
CA PRO A 569 -9.31 -11.30 -20.83
C PRO A 569 -10.50 -10.34 -20.65
N PRO A 570 -10.35 -9.05 -21.04
CA PRO A 570 -11.44 -8.08 -20.99
C PRO A 570 -12.69 -8.59 -21.73
N GLY A 571 -13.87 -8.49 -21.09
CA GLY A 571 -15.15 -8.91 -21.65
C GLY A 571 -15.59 -10.33 -21.31
N TYR A 572 -14.79 -11.11 -20.59
CA TYR A 572 -15.18 -12.43 -20.08
C TYR A 572 -15.59 -12.36 -18.60
N VAL A 573 -16.48 -13.27 -18.17
CA VAL A 573 -16.87 -13.41 -16.76
C VAL A 573 -15.62 -13.71 -15.92
N GLY A 574 -15.44 -12.96 -14.81
CA GLY A 574 -14.24 -13.09 -13.95
C GLY A 574 -13.07 -12.19 -14.36
N TYR A 575 -13.26 -11.18 -15.22
CA TYR A 575 -12.21 -10.22 -15.59
C TYR A 575 -11.68 -9.44 -14.38
N ASP A 576 -12.51 -9.12 -13.39
CA ASP A 576 -12.09 -8.43 -12.17
C ASP A 576 -11.28 -9.33 -11.21
N GLU A 577 -11.27 -10.64 -11.44
CA GLU A 577 -10.45 -11.58 -10.70
C GLU A 577 -9.05 -11.69 -11.33
N ALA A 578 -8.03 -11.29 -10.56
CA ALA A 578 -6.64 -11.46 -10.99
C ALA A 578 -6.29 -12.95 -11.15
N GLY A 579 -5.35 -13.28 -12.02
CA GLY A 579 -4.86 -14.65 -12.18
C GLY A 579 -4.32 -15.20 -10.85
N GLN A 580 -4.77 -16.37 -10.46
CA GLN A 580 -4.44 -16.95 -9.14
C GLN A 580 -2.91 -17.14 -8.95
N VAL A 581 -2.20 -17.52 -10.03
CA VAL A 581 -0.75 -17.78 -9.95
C VAL A 581 0.02 -16.48 -10.00
N THR A 582 -0.30 -15.60 -10.96
CA THR A 582 0.37 -14.30 -11.10
C THR A 582 0.19 -13.44 -9.86
N GLU A 583 -0.98 -13.44 -9.23
CA GLU A 583 -1.23 -12.69 -8.00
C GLU A 583 -0.49 -13.28 -6.79
N LYS A 584 -0.45 -14.63 -6.64
CA LYS A 584 0.31 -15.28 -5.57
C LYS A 584 1.80 -14.99 -5.69
N VAL A 585 2.37 -15.05 -6.91
CA VAL A 585 3.78 -14.76 -7.15
C VAL A 585 4.08 -13.27 -6.96
N ARG A 586 3.18 -12.38 -7.37
CA ARG A 586 3.33 -10.94 -7.15
C ARG A 586 3.40 -10.60 -5.66
N ARG A 587 2.55 -11.23 -4.85
CA ARG A 587 2.56 -11.06 -3.38
C ARG A 587 3.75 -11.74 -2.71
N ARG A 588 4.23 -12.87 -3.27
CA ARG A 588 5.33 -13.67 -2.72
C ARG A 588 6.33 -14.03 -3.81
N PRO A 589 7.20 -13.09 -4.22
CA PRO A 589 8.15 -13.32 -5.31
C PRO A 589 9.20 -14.38 -4.98
N TYR A 590 9.48 -14.62 -3.70
CA TYR A 590 10.36 -15.69 -3.22
C TYR A 590 9.53 -16.92 -2.86
N SER A 591 9.26 -17.79 -3.85
CA SER A 591 8.41 -18.98 -3.67
C SER A 591 8.89 -20.14 -4.53
N VAL A 592 8.44 -21.34 -4.15
CA VAL A 592 8.57 -22.54 -4.97
C VAL A 592 7.25 -22.81 -5.66
N LEU A 593 7.27 -22.82 -6.98
CA LEU A 593 6.10 -23.15 -7.80
C LEU A 593 6.18 -24.64 -8.16
N LEU A 594 5.24 -25.43 -7.68
CA LEU A 594 5.13 -26.84 -8.01
C LEU A 594 3.98 -27.06 -8.98
N PHE A 595 4.31 -27.49 -10.20
CA PHE A 595 3.36 -27.98 -11.19
C PHE A 595 3.34 -29.49 -11.12
N ASP A 596 2.33 -30.05 -10.46
CA ASP A 596 2.22 -31.51 -10.24
C ASP A 596 1.52 -32.15 -11.43
N GLU A 597 2.04 -33.29 -11.93
CA GLU A 597 1.54 -34.07 -13.08
C GLU A 597 1.49 -33.26 -14.39
N ILE A 598 2.63 -32.67 -14.79
CA ILE A 598 2.73 -31.75 -15.96
C ILE A 598 2.24 -32.37 -17.27
N GLU A 599 2.27 -33.70 -17.40
CA GLU A 599 1.73 -34.44 -18.55
C GLU A 599 0.23 -34.25 -18.77
N LYS A 600 -0.52 -33.78 -17.76
CA LYS A 600 -1.96 -33.52 -17.85
C LYS A 600 -2.28 -32.09 -18.27
N ALA A 601 -1.30 -31.20 -18.30
CA ALA A 601 -1.52 -29.79 -18.61
C ALA A 601 -1.97 -29.57 -20.05
N HIS A 602 -2.91 -28.62 -20.24
CA HIS A 602 -3.30 -28.19 -21.59
C HIS A 602 -2.10 -27.53 -22.32
N PRO A 603 -1.94 -27.68 -23.65
CA PRO A 603 -0.85 -27.08 -24.41
C PRO A 603 -0.70 -25.57 -24.24
N ASP A 604 -1.80 -24.84 -24.05
CA ASP A 604 -1.78 -23.39 -23.85
C ASP A 604 -1.15 -23.01 -22.49
N VAL A 605 -1.31 -23.85 -21.45
CA VAL A 605 -0.63 -23.69 -20.15
C VAL A 605 0.86 -23.89 -20.33
N LEU A 606 1.29 -24.89 -21.11
CA LEU A 606 2.69 -25.12 -21.44
C LEU A 606 3.31 -23.94 -22.20
N ASN A 607 2.56 -23.26 -23.06
CA ASN A 607 3.03 -22.06 -23.76
C ASN A 607 3.31 -20.88 -22.79
N ILE A 608 2.47 -20.69 -21.76
CA ILE A 608 2.72 -19.67 -20.73
C ILE A 608 3.94 -20.04 -19.88
N LEU A 609 4.05 -21.31 -19.50
CA LEU A 609 5.22 -21.78 -18.75
C LEU A 609 6.50 -21.58 -19.58
N LEU A 610 6.46 -21.81 -20.89
CA LEU A 610 7.59 -21.57 -21.78
C LEU A 610 8.01 -20.10 -21.77
N GLN A 611 7.06 -19.16 -21.75
CA GLN A 611 7.35 -17.73 -21.63
C GLN A 611 8.01 -17.41 -20.26
N ILE A 612 7.50 -17.99 -19.17
CA ILE A 612 8.09 -17.81 -17.83
C ILE A 612 9.54 -18.35 -17.80
N LEU A 613 9.77 -19.54 -18.37
CA LEU A 613 11.10 -20.17 -18.40
C LEU A 613 12.12 -19.39 -19.26
N ASP A 614 11.67 -18.71 -20.31
CA ASP A 614 12.54 -17.97 -21.23
C ASP A 614 12.82 -16.54 -20.75
N GLU A 615 11.77 -15.80 -20.41
CA GLU A 615 11.84 -14.37 -20.08
C GLU A 615 11.93 -14.09 -18.57
N GLY A 616 11.61 -15.07 -17.71
CA GLY A 616 11.51 -14.87 -16.26
C GLY A 616 10.31 -13.99 -15.84
N ARG A 617 9.40 -13.66 -16.77
CA ARG A 617 8.26 -12.77 -16.51
C ARG A 617 7.08 -13.09 -17.42
N VAL A 618 5.89 -12.74 -16.96
CA VAL A 618 4.66 -12.91 -17.75
C VAL A 618 3.76 -11.67 -17.56
N THR A 619 3.04 -11.31 -18.61
CA THR A 619 2.04 -10.22 -18.51
C THR A 619 0.68 -10.83 -18.19
N ASP A 620 0.03 -10.36 -17.10
CA ASP A 620 -1.30 -10.79 -16.72
C ASP A 620 -2.38 -10.20 -17.65
N ALA A 621 -3.63 -10.62 -17.47
CA ALA A 621 -4.76 -10.14 -18.26
C ALA A 621 -5.07 -8.64 -18.07
N HIS A 622 -4.58 -8.04 -16.98
CA HIS A 622 -4.68 -6.60 -16.72
C HIS A 622 -3.53 -5.78 -17.32
N GLY A 623 -2.61 -6.43 -18.06
CA GLY A 623 -1.44 -5.78 -18.65
C GLY A 623 -0.30 -5.53 -17.68
N ARG A 624 -0.30 -6.13 -16.48
CA ARG A 624 0.77 -6.01 -15.50
C ARG A 624 1.82 -7.08 -15.75
N THR A 625 3.09 -6.71 -15.72
CA THR A 625 4.20 -7.65 -15.83
C THR A 625 4.51 -8.21 -14.45
N VAL A 626 4.41 -9.54 -14.29
CA VAL A 626 4.75 -10.27 -13.06
C VAL A 626 6.11 -10.93 -13.25
N ASN A 627 7.02 -10.68 -12.32
CA ASN A 627 8.39 -11.20 -12.34
C ASN A 627 8.49 -12.53 -11.59
N PHE A 628 9.05 -13.56 -12.25
CA PHE A 628 9.28 -14.90 -11.71
C PHE A 628 10.77 -15.19 -11.47
N GLU A 629 11.69 -14.25 -11.69
CA GLU A 629 13.15 -14.47 -11.59
C GLU A 629 13.58 -15.03 -10.24
N ASN A 630 12.88 -14.70 -9.16
CA ASN A 630 13.19 -15.13 -7.81
C ASN A 630 12.48 -16.43 -7.40
N THR A 631 11.61 -16.98 -8.26
CA THR A 631 10.91 -18.24 -8.00
C THR A 631 11.74 -19.45 -8.38
N VAL A 632 11.48 -20.58 -7.75
CA VAL A 632 11.99 -21.89 -8.16
C VAL A 632 10.83 -22.68 -8.77
N ILE A 633 10.93 -23.06 -10.03
CA ILE A 633 9.90 -23.76 -10.77
C ILE A 633 10.21 -25.25 -10.79
N ILE A 634 9.31 -26.06 -10.26
CA ILE A 634 9.45 -27.51 -10.24
C ILE A 634 8.20 -28.13 -10.88
N MET A 635 8.43 -28.97 -11.85
CA MET A 635 7.41 -29.74 -12.54
C MET A 635 7.58 -31.21 -12.19
N THR A 636 6.52 -31.94 -11.81
CA THR A 636 6.61 -33.40 -11.59
C THR A 636 5.93 -34.14 -12.72
N SER A 637 6.50 -35.30 -13.04
CA SER A 637 5.93 -36.23 -14.03
C SER A 637 6.10 -37.67 -13.58
N ASN A 638 5.15 -38.51 -13.98
CA ASN A 638 5.21 -39.97 -13.82
C ASN A 638 5.60 -40.66 -15.14
N ALA A 639 5.99 -39.91 -16.19
CA ALA A 639 6.36 -40.44 -17.48
C ALA A 639 7.54 -41.45 -17.40
N GLY A 640 7.50 -42.48 -18.19
CA GLY A 640 8.55 -43.49 -18.25
C GLY A 640 8.56 -44.49 -17.09
N SER A 641 7.67 -44.37 -16.08
CA SER A 641 7.62 -45.29 -14.96
C SER A 641 6.99 -46.65 -15.26
N ALA A 642 6.16 -46.75 -16.31
CA ALA A 642 5.36 -47.95 -16.62
C ALA A 642 6.08 -49.00 -17.52
N SER A 643 7.18 -48.66 -18.18
CA SER A 643 7.82 -49.55 -19.14
C SER A 643 8.90 -50.43 -18.47
N LYS A 644 8.53 -51.67 -18.15
CA LYS A 644 9.42 -52.72 -17.63
C LYS A 644 10.36 -53.36 -18.69
N ASP A 645 10.43 -52.82 -19.89
CA ASP A 645 11.26 -53.41 -20.94
C ASP A 645 12.74 -53.12 -20.72
N SER A 646 13.42 -54.10 -20.19
CA SER A 646 14.85 -54.17 -19.98
C SER A 646 15.55 -54.59 -21.28
N ALA A 647 15.79 -53.66 -22.19
CA ALA A 647 16.75 -53.88 -23.25
C ALA A 647 18.09 -53.27 -22.81
N LEU A 648 18.89 -54.02 -22.08
CA LEU A 648 20.31 -53.72 -21.79
C LEU A 648 21.09 -53.82 -23.09
N GLY A 649 21.40 -52.70 -23.72
CA GLY A 649 22.42 -52.61 -24.77
C GLY A 649 23.82 -52.69 -24.15
N PHE A 650 24.68 -53.45 -24.74
CA PHE A 650 26.07 -53.60 -24.30
C PHE A 650 26.78 -52.24 -24.24
N GLY A 651 27.23 -51.81 -23.04
CA GLY A 651 28.15 -50.69 -22.85
C GLY A 651 27.61 -49.40 -22.25
N LYS A 652 26.34 -49.32 -21.78
CA LYS A 652 25.79 -48.16 -21.07
C LYS A 652 25.60 -48.50 -19.60
N THR A 653 25.80 -47.50 -18.71
CA THR A 653 25.45 -47.62 -17.31
C THR A 653 23.92 -47.67 -17.16
N GLU A 654 23.42 -48.33 -16.12
CA GLU A 654 21.96 -48.38 -15.83
C GLU A 654 21.34 -46.97 -15.73
N GLU A 655 22.11 -46.01 -15.27
CA GLU A 655 21.72 -44.62 -15.12
C GLU A 655 21.54 -43.91 -16.46
N ASP A 656 22.45 -44.09 -17.40
CA ASP A 656 22.39 -43.49 -18.76
C ASP A 656 21.20 -44.06 -19.54
N ALA A 657 20.95 -45.36 -19.39
CA ALA A 657 19.80 -46.02 -20.01
C ALA A 657 18.47 -45.52 -19.44
N SER A 658 18.44 -45.26 -18.14
CA SER A 658 17.25 -44.68 -17.47
C SER A 658 16.97 -43.24 -17.90
N LYS A 659 18.01 -42.38 -18.00
CA LYS A 659 17.90 -41.01 -18.50
C LYS A 659 17.40 -40.93 -19.94
N GLU A 660 17.93 -41.78 -20.84
CA GLU A 660 17.45 -41.82 -22.22
C GLU A 660 16.00 -42.23 -22.35
N LYS A 661 15.54 -43.23 -21.56
CA LYS A 661 14.13 -43.62 -21.51
C LYS A 661 13.24 -42.50 -21.04
N VAL A 662 13.64 -41.81 -19.98
CA VAL A 662 12.91 -40.67 -19.42
C VAL A 662 12.81 -39.55 -20.44
N MET A 663 13.94 -39.20 -21.11
CA MET A 663 13.94 -38.14 -22.13
C MET A 663 13.02 -38.47 -23.31
N LYS A 664 12.97 -39.75 -23.71
CA LYS A 664 12.06 -40.22 -24.76
C LYS A 664 10.61 -40.10 -24.33
N ALA A 665 10.27 -40.52 -23.10
CA ALA A 665 8.91 -40.40 -22.56
C ALA A 665 8.48 -38.95 -22.41
N LEU A 666 9.40 -38.05 -21.99
CA LEU A 666 9.10 -36.60 -21.90
C LEU A 666 8.83 -36.01 -23.30
N SER A 667 9.54 -36.42 -24.31
CA SER A 667 9.36 -35.94 -25.70
C SER A 667 8.05 -36.38 -26.35
N GLU A 668 7.28 -37.31 -25.76
CA GLU A 668 5.95 -37.69 -26.23
C GLU A 668 4.89 -36.60 -25.96
N PHE A 669 5.04 -35.79 -24.89
CA PHE A 669 4.07 -34.76 -24.52
C PHE A 669 4.67 -33.33 -24.37
N LEU A 670 6.00 -33.21 -24.13
CA LEU A 670 6.67 -31.92 -24.10
C LEU A 670 7.44 -31.68 -25.42
N ARG A 671 7.28 -30.48 -25.97
CA ARG A 671 8.04 -30.08 -27.14
C ARG A 671 9.55 -30.03 -26.84
N PRO A 672 10.44 -30.34 -27.80
CA PRO A 672 11.87 -30.25 -27.57
C PRO A 672 12.34 -28.88 -27.09
N GLU A 673 11.74 -27.82 -27.59
CA GLU A 673 12.01 -26.44 -27.18
C GLU A 673 11.71 -26.20 -25.68
N PHE A 674 10.69 -26.84 -25.13
CA PHE A 674 10.33 -26.73 -23.71
C PHE A 674 11.42 -27.41 -22.85
N ILE A 675 11.80 -28.63 -23.21
CA ILE A 675 12.82 -29.39 -22.48
C ILE A 675 14.16 -28.65 -22.48
N ALA A 676 14.52 -28.01 -23.62
CA ALA A 676 15.76 -27.23 -23.76
C ALA A 676 15.81 -25.96 -22.90
N ARG A 677 14.66 -25.47 -22.40
CA ARG A 677 14.58 -24.28 -21.53
C ARG A 677 14.66 -24.62 -20.04
N VAL A 678 14.45 -25.88 -19.68
CA VAL A 678 14.55 -26.37 -18.30
C VAL A 678 16.04 -26.53 -17.94
N ASP A 679 16.41 -26.06 -16.73
CA ASP A 679 17.80 -26.11 -16.29
C ASP A 679 18.31 -27.54 -16.02
N GLU A 680 17.44 -28.41 -15.44
CA GLU A 680 17.82 -29.78 -15.13
C GLU A 680 16.60 -30.72 -15.14
N VAL A 681 16.76 -31.92 -15.71
CA VAL A 681 15.81 -33.03 -15.60
C VAL A 681 16.35 -34.02 -14.59
N ILE A 682 15.65 -34.16 -13.46
CA ILE A 682 16.09 -34.97 -12.32
C ILE A 682 15.28 -36.25 -12.29
N VAL A 683 15.97 -37.40 -12.40
CA VAL A 683 15.37 -38.73 -12.37
C VAL A 683 15.36 -39.26 -10.94
N PHE A 684 14.21 -39.69 -10.46
CA PHE A 684 14.04 -40.34 -9.17
C PHE A 684 14.05 -41.84 -9.32
N ASN A 685 14.93 -42.48 -8.59
CA ASN A 685 15.08 -43.92 -8.59
C ASN A 685 14.02 -44.60 -7.69
N SER A 686 13.70 -45.88 -7.96
CA SER A 686 12.85 -46.68 -7.09
C SER A 686 13.56 -46.92 -5.76
N LEU A 687 12.77 -46.83 -4.67
CA LEU A 687 13.29 -47.02 -3.33
C LEU A 687 13.66 -48.48 -3.05
N LYS A 688 14.78 -48.70 -2.36
CA LYS A 688 15.26 -50.04 -1.91
C LYS A 688 14.70 -50.37 -0.52
N LYS A 689 14.74 -51.63 -0.10
CA LYS A 689 14.28 -52.06 1.22
C LYS A 689 14.91 -51.25 2.37
N ASP A 690 16.19 -51.01 2.30
CA ASP A 690 16.94 -50.26 3.31
C ASP A 690 16.47 -48.81 3.41
N ASP A 691 16.04 -48.22 2.27
CA ASP A 691 15.49 -46.86 2.21
C ASP A 691 14.12 -46.79 2.93
N PHE A 692 13.29 -47.85 2.76
CA PHE A 692 12.00 -47.92 3.46
C PHE A 692 12.17 -47.97 4.97
N VAL A 693 13.19 -48.67 5.49
CA VAL A 693 13.47 -48.72 6.94
C VAL A 693 13.83 -47.35 7.48
N LYS A 694 14.71 -46.64 6.77
CA LYS A 694 15.11 -45.27 7.15
C LYS A 694 13.95 -44.25 7.03
N ILE A 695 13.09 -44.41 6.01
CA ILE A 695 11.90 -43.59 5.86
C ILE A 695 10.89 -43.84 6.96
N ALA A 696 10.72 -45.13 7.39
CA ALA A 696 9.88 -45.48 8.51
C ALA A 696 10.38 -44.84 9.81
N ASP A 697 11.69 -44.86 10.06
CA ASP A 697 12.33 -44.20 11.20
C ASP A 697 12.06 -42.69 11.23
N LEU A 698 12.25 -42.01 10.09
CA LEU A 698 11.92 -40.57 9.95
C LEU A 698 10.45 -40.30 10.22
N MET A 699 9.54 -41.08 9.61
CA MET A 699 8.09 -40.86 9.78
C MET A 699 7.66 -41.10 11.23
N LEU A 700 8.20 -42.11 11.93
CA LEU A 700 7.92 -42.37 13.34
C LEU A 700 8.51 -41.29 14.24
N SER A 701 9.67 -40.76 13.90
CA SER A 701 10.31 -39.63 14.60
C SER A 701 9.50 -38.31 14.51
N GLU A 702 8.69 -38.13 13.45
CA GLU A 702 7.78 -36.96 13.32
C GLU A 702 6.68 -36.93 14.40
N TYR A 703 6.33 -38.13 14.98
CA TYR A 703 5.31 -38.18 16.06
C TYR A 703 5.88 -37.82 17.44
N VAL A 704 7.20 -37.92 17.64
CA VAL A 704 7.84 -37.69 18.95
C VAL A 704 7.53 -36.26 19.45
N PRO A 705 7.83 -35.16 18.71
CA PRO A 705 7.56 -33.82 19.21
C PRO A 705 6.06 -33.55 19.43
N THR A 706 5.18 -34.10 18.58
CA THR A 706 3.72 -33.91 18.70
C THR A 706 3.16 -34.61 19.95
N LEU A 707 3.73 -35.75 20.35
CA LEU A 707 3.34 -36.47 21.57
C LEU A 707 3.99 -35.85 22.81
N GLU A 708 5.22 -35.34 22.70
CA GLU A 708 5.87 -34.57 23.78
C GLU A 708 5.11 -33.30 24.15
N GLU A 709 4.53 -32.58 23.17
CA GLU A 709 3.63 -31.45 23.44
C GLU A 709 2.40 -31.85 24.27
N LYS A 710 1.99 -33.12 24.18
CA LYS A 710 0.91 -33.71 24.99
C LYS A 710 1.40 -34.37 26.29
N HIS A 711 2.67 -34.14 26.63
CA HIS A 711 3.33 -34.74 27.80
C HIS A 711 3.44 -36.26 27.76
N ILE A 712 3.48 -36.87 26.58
CA ILE A 712 3.63 -38.30 26.37
C ILE A 712 5.00 -38.57 25.76
N LYS A 713 5.83 -39.36 26.47
CA LYS A 713 7.14 -39.76 25.95
C LYS A 713 6.97 -40.93 24.99
N PHE A 714 7.21 -40.73 23.69
CA PHE A 714 7.11 -41.79 22.68
C PHE A 714 8.50 -42.32 22.28
N THR A 715 8.64 -43.66 22.27
CA THR A 715 9.86 -44.35 21.84
C THR A 715 9.48 -45.56 20.99
N PHE A 716 10.34 -46.00 20.10
CA PHE A 716 10.11 -47.14 19.21
C PHE A 716 11.40 -47.93 18.93
N ASP A 717 11.25 -49.19 18.56
CA ASP A 717 12.35 -50.09 18.24
C ASP A 717 12.67 -50.11 16.74
N GLU A 718 13.92 -50.27 16.35
CA GLU A 718 14.35 -50.44 14.96
C GLU A 718 13.66 -51.63 14.26
N LYS A 719 13.31 -52.69 15.01
CA LYS A 719 12.56 -53.85 14.49
C LYS A 719 11.17 -53.48 13.97
N VAL A 720 10.54 -52.48 14.56
CA VAL A 720 9.25 -51.97 14.06
C VAL A 720 9.44 -51.30 12.68
N CYS A 721 10.49 -50.49 12.50
CA CYS A 721 10.81 -49.88 11.21
C CYS A 721 11.06 -50.94 10.14
N GLN A 722 11.76 -52.01 10.47
CA GLN A 722 11.99 -53.14 9.55
C GLN A 722 10.69 -53.85 9.17
N LEU A 723 9.84 -54.12 10.15
CA LEU A 723 8.54 -54.75 9.95
C LEU A 723 7.60 -53.92 9.07
N LEU A 724 7.49 -52.61 9.33
CA LEU A 724 6.67 -51.72 8.56
C LEU A 724 7.20 -51.57 7.10
N ALA A 725 8.52 -51.53 6.95
CA ALA A 725 9.19 -51.54 5.65
C ALA A 725 8.88 -52.82 4.85
N GLU A 726 8.96 -54.01 5.47
CA GLU A 726 8.65 -55.30 4.82
C GLU A 726 7.19 -55.40 4.38
N LYS A 727 6.25 -54.93 5.20
CA LYS A 727 4.83 -54.91 4.86
C LYS A 727 4.52 -53.97 3.71
N SER A 728 5.31 -52.91 3.53
CA SER A 728 5.05 -51.85 2.56
C SER A 728 5.91 -51.95 1.26
N CYS A 729 7.04 -52.65 1.29
CA CYS A 729 7.98 -52.75 0.17
C CYS A 729 7.38 -53.40 -1.10
N ASN A 730 6.38 -54.24 -0.96
CA ASN A 730 5.71 -54.96 -2.05
C ASN A 730 4.56 -54.13 -2.67
N GLY A 731 4.27 -52.95 -2.17
CA GLY A 731 3.21 -52.06 -2.66
C GLY A 731 3.61 -51.36 -3.95
N ALA A 732 2.63 -51.01 -4.79
CA ALA A 732 2.82 -50.34 -6.07
C ALA A 732 3.06 -48.83 -5.94
N SER A 733 2.79 -48.23 -4.74
CA SER A 733 2.78 -46.78 -4.50
C SER A 733 3.96 -46.29 -3.65
N GLY A 734 4.98 -47.08 -3.43
CA GLY A 734 6.21 -46.69 -2.75
C GLY A 734 6.01 -46.18 -1.31
N ALA A 735 6.63 -45.07 -0.94
CA ALA A 735 6.52 -44.48 0.40
C ALA A 735 5.10 -44.06 0.80
N ARG A 736 4.14 -43.93 -0.14
CA ARG A 736 2.72 -43.70 0.18
C ARG A 736 2.11 -44.92 0.88
N ASP A 737 2.46 -46.13 0.44
CA ASP A 737 1.98 -47.34 1.06
C ASP A 737 2.54 -47.50 2.48
N LEU A 738 3.81 -47.10 2.69
CA LEU A 738 4.40 -47.07 4.02
C LEU A 738 3.66 -46.09 4.95
N ARG A 739 3.36 -44.89 4.47
CA ARG A 739 2.59 -43.89 5.25
C ARG A 739 1.19 -44.41 5.62
N ASN A 740 0.49 -45.04 4.70
CA ASN A 740 -0.81 -45.65 4.93
C ASN A 740 -0.72 -46.81 5.97
N THR A 741 0.35 -47.60 5.90
CA THR A 741 0.58 -48.69 6.85
C THR A 741 0.87 -48.16 8.26
N ILE A 742 1.72 -47.14 8.37
CA ILE A 742 1.98 -46.44 9.65
C ILE A 742 0.70 -45.87 10.22
N ARG A 743 -0.11 -45.20 9.39
CA ARG A 743 -1.38 -44.61 9.82
C ARG A 743 -2.32 -45.67 10.38
N ARG A 744 -2.50 -46.79 9.68
CA ARG A 744 -3.39 -47.84 10.09
C ARG A 744 -2.87 -48.65 11.29
N GLU A 745 -1.58 -48.94 11.32
CA GLU A 745 -1.02 -49.87 12.31
C GLU A 745 -0.40 -49.18 13.53
N VAL A 746 -0.06 -47.90 13.43
CA VAL A 746 0.59 -47.14 14.52
C VAL A 746 -0.30 -46.00 15.02
N GLU A 747 -0.74 -45.06 14.16
CA GLU A 747 -1.57 -43.94 14.60
C GLU A 747 -2.87 -44.41 15.26
N GLU A 748 -3.53 -45.42 14.67
CA GLU A 748 -4.79 -45.93 15.18
C GLU A 748 -4.59 -46.55 16.57
N LYS A 749 -3.46 -47.26 16.80
CA LYS A 749 -3.14 -47.83 18.14
C LYS A 749 -2.79 -46.74 19.14
N ILE A 750 -2.05 -45.72 18.74
CA ILE A 750 -1.74 -44.55 19.61
C ILE A 750 -3.04 -43.85 20.00
N ALA A 751 -3.92 -43.59 19.01
CA ALA A 751 -5.19 -42.92 19.23
C ALA A 751 -6.09 -43.74 20.20
N ASN A 752 -6.20 -45.05 19.97
CA ASN A 752 -6.99 -45.92 20.84
C ASN A 752 -6.44 -45.95 22.28
N ALA A 753 -5.12 -46.07 22.46
CA ALA A 753 -4.49 -46.03 23.78
C ALA A 753 -4.73 -44.70 24.51
N MET A 754 -4.71 -43.57 23.76
CA MET A 754 -5.01 -42.24 24.33
C MET A 754 -6.49 -42.11 24.74
N ILE A 755 -7.41 -42.71 23.96
CA ILE A 755 -8.85 -42.65 24.23
C ILE A 755 -9.20 -43.55 25.43
N GLU A 756 -8.62 -44.77 25.50
CA GLU A 756 -8.85 -45.72 26.61
C GLU A 756 -8.32 -45.21 27.94
N ALA A 757 -7.19 -44.51 27.92
CA ALA A 757 -6.58 -44.01 29.17
C ALA A 757 -7.23 -42.68 29.65
N GLY A 758 -8.04 -42.02 28.84
CA GLY A 758 -8.67 -40.73 29.18
C GLY A 758 -7.67 -39.57 29.32
N ALA A 759 -8.18 -38.38 29.60
CA ALA A 759 -7.35 -37.19 29.72
C ALA A 759 -6.41 -37.25 30.93
N GLY A 760 -5.14 -37.60 30.71
CA GLY A 760 -4.07 -37.59 31.72
C GLY A 760 -3.54 -38.94 32.20
N GLY A 761 -3.94 -40.06 31.55
CA GLY A 761 -3.58 -41.39 32.01
C GLY A 761 -2.29 -41.99 31.45
N VAL A 762 -1.80 -41.55 30.29
CA VAL A 762 -0.59 -42.13 29.66
C VAL A 762 0.57 -41.14 29.74
N THR A 763 1.67 -41.56 30.35
CA THR A 763 2.89 -40.74 30.47
C THR A 763 4.00 -41.18 29.49
N ALA A 764 4.00 -42.44 29.09
CA ALA A 764 4.96 -42.97 28.14
C ALA A 764 4.32 -44.04 27.25
N MET A 765 4.75 -44.06 25.97
CA MET A 765 4.38 -45.09 25.00
C MET A 765 5.64 -45.65 24.34
N HIS A 766 5.72 -46.98 24.29
CA HIS A 766 6.80 -47.68 23.62
C HIS A 766 6.24 -48.60 22.52
N LEU A 767 6.74 -48.46 21.29
CA LEU A 767 6.30 -49.25 20.16
C LEU A 767 7.34 -50.33 19.85
N THR A 768 6.96 -51.59 19.98
CA THR A 768 7.80 -52.76 19.72
C THR A 768 7.18 -53.69 18.66
N ALA A 769 7.95 -54.64 18.14
CA ALA A 769 7.48 -55.61 17.16
C ALA A 769 7.43 -57.02 17.83
N GLU A 770 6.22 -57.59 17.94
CA GLU A 770 5.99 -58.93 18.45
C GLU A 770 5.15 -59.75 17.47
N ASN A 771 5.55 -60.99 17.23
CA ASN A 771 4.84 -61.93 16.36
C ASN A 771 4.51 -61.40 14.92
N GLY A 772 5.31 -60.48 14.39
CA GLY A 772 5.07 -59.90 13.07
C GLY A 772 4.04 -58.77 13.04
N GLU A 773 3.66 -58.22 14.20
CA GLU A 773 2.78 -57.06 14.35
C GLU A 773 3.41 -55.98 15.25
N PRO A 774 3.19 -54.69 14.96
CA PRO A 774 3.59 -53.64 15.89
C PRO A 774 2.70 -53.65 17.12
N VAL A 775 3.28 -53.70 18.30
CA VAL A 775 2.59 -53.69 19.60
C VAL A 775 2.94 -52.42 20.35
N LEU A 776 1.92 -51.70 20.81
CA LEU A 776 2.09 -50.47 21.58
C LEU A 776 1.97 -50.83 23.08
N GLN A 777 3.00 -50.53 23.84
CA GLN A 777 3.02 -50.63 25.29
C GLN A 777 2.84 -49.23 25.86
N SER A 778 1.76 -48.99 26.62
CA SER A 778 1.46 -47.71 27.28
C SER A 778 1.74 -47.85 28.79
N ILE A 779 2.42 -46.85 29.37
CA ILE A 779 2.74 -46.76 30.79
C ILE A 779 2.13 -45.49 31.36
#